data_3644468f59f366db80962ff14b6c9503
#
_entry.id   3644468f59f366db80962ff14b6c9503
#
_cell.length_a   1.000
_cell.length_b   1.000
_cell.length_c   1.000
_cell.angle_alpha   90.00
_cell.angle_beta   90.00
_cell.angle_gamma   90.00
#
_symmetry.space_group_name_H-M   'P 1'
#
loop_
_entity.id
_entity.type
_entity.pdbx_description
1 polymer ?
#
loop_
_entity_poly.entity_id
_entity_poly.type
_entity_poly.pdbx_seq_one_letter_code
_entity_poly.pdbx_strand_id
1 'polypeptide(L)'
;MQARRTRLALSALAAAALAAACGGGSGGDMGSSGTATSSSAASSKTVLPDVFALEPRLSREPMNDIMTGELLPIIDRLFDLVRAQGLDTELQGVKVFAPNSGDKFLPGKVAIGFSYLLLNSSPSDPKYQTYLDGYRAIADMTIDVVNETWGIYYYTSALWKLKKAGYLDGPTPAVNPATLELLKTKLDWRIFVDEANNYALKNGLPTNYYGVAFSIARLRYLLGWEDASGSEALLQKMINHYKTFSAYGFSDETDGSGRFDRYSILLIGEIWQRLIETDMQVSAEDEALLKGWLRQSVDVIKLRLNPAGNGVDYGRSLSAYADTAFCEVLSAAEHMNVLTDEEKEVAYAFATRVAAKYVEFWYDSDWGSLNMWEKGRRTDSYRGKARILGENLSLSHQLLYTNNLWKASGFAQKKPMATPQFVQYLQALPSSTLTKFAGFDGQGATYDRGLVTYRDGLRVISLPVVNGAATYHRTNPYFAIPHSYNMLSGVADTQWPQLQPRFTFANTGTPQVLIPASYQKNLQTQASADGRQLQVTWQQDALDRVAGTGSGSQPFKDTRITSSTRFDFEPGQITRVDTYTPSGAQAISKVELEFGSFSSDVTALGGNRFSYASGDVTGFEIEGLQDCTVADVSADTNYNTPGGALKTSIRCSSPAFSFEQPLTIKWVLKYRSGSIASFKPN
;
A
#
# COMPACT_ATOMS: atom_id res chain seq x y z
N MET A 1 -2.59 2.69 45.68
CA MET A 1 -1.94 3.64 44.74
C MET A 1 -0.68 3.07 44.05
N GLN A 2 -0.15 1.94 44.46
CA GLN A 2 1.02 1.30 43.80
C GLN A 2 0.66 0.36 42.59
N ALA A 3 -0.57 -0.11 42.51
CA ALA A 3 -0.98 -1.06 41.44
C ALA A 3 -1.27 -0.42 40.06
N ARG A 4 -1.36 0.91 39.96
CA ARG A 4 -1.61 1.61 38.69
C ARG A 4 -0.34 2.02 37.93
N ARG A 5 0.83 2.04 38.59
CA ARG A 5 2.10 2.41 37.91
C ARG A 5 2.76 1.26 37.15
N THR A 6 2.43 0.02 37.47
CA THR A 6 3.04 -1.16 36.84
C THR A 6 2.39 -1.52 35.49
N ARG A 7 1.15 -1.10 35.23
CA ARG A 7 0.47 -1.37 33.97
C ARG A 7 0.86 -0.43 32.82
N LEU A 8 1.32 0.77 33.14
CA LEU A 8 1.78 1.73 32.11
C LEU A 8 3.19 1.42 31.58
N ALA A 9 4.02 0.76 32.36
CA ALA A 9 5.36 0.37 31.91
C ALA A 9 5.35 -0.85 30.95
N LEU A 10 4.36 -1.74 31.08
CA LEU A 10 4.23 -2.90 30.17
C LEU A 10 3.67 -2.53 28.79
N SER A 11 2.81 -1.50 28.71
CA SER A 11 2.26 -1.05 27.41
C SER A 11 3.30 -0.34 26.53
N ALA A 12 4.28 0.34 27.13
CA ALA A 12 5.36 0.98 26.37
C ALA A 12 6.38 -0.02 25.78
N LEU A 13 6.61 -1.16 26.47
CA LEU A 13 7.47 -2.22 25.92
C LEU A 13 6.81 -3.00 24.79
N ALA A 14 5.48 -3.17 24.84
CA ALA A 14 4.75 -3.87 23.78
C ALA A 14 4.75 -3.09 22.46
N ALA A 15 4.69 -1.74 22.51
CA ALA A 15 4.75 -0.89 21.34
C ALA A 15 6.12 -0.94 20.62
N ALA A 16 7.22 -1.09 21.39
CA ALA A 16 8.56 -1.20 20.80
C ALA A 16 8.81 -2.56 20.11
N ALA A 17 8.18 -3.63 20.61
CA ALA A 17 8.27 -4.96 20.00
C ALA A 17 7.47 -5.06 18.69
N LEU A 18 6.38 -4.27 18.53
CA LEU A 18 5.56 -4.27 17.31
C LEU A 18 6.31 -3.70 16.08
N ALA A 19 7.18 -2.71 16.29
CA ALA A 19 7.99 -2.16 15.20
C ALA A 19 9.04 -3.16 14.69
N ALA A 20 9.53 -4.06 15.55
CA ALA A 20 10.52 -5.07 15.20
C ALA A 20 9.90 -6.31 14.52
N ALA A 21 8.67 -6.68 14.86
CA ALA A 21 7.99 -7.84 14.28
C ALA A 21 7.52 -7.63 12.83
N CYS A 22 7.25 -6.38 12.44
CA CYS A 22 6.94 -6.02 11.06
C CYS A 22 8.17 -5.71 10.20
N GLY A 23 9.36 -5.57 10.81
CA GLY A 23 10.58 -5.09 10.17
C GLY A 23 11.82 -5.98 10.36
N GLY A 24 11.67 -7.24 10.73
CA GLY A 24 12.77 -8.18 10.96
C GLY A 24 13.51 -8.59 9.69
N GLY A 25 14.43 -7.79 9.25
CA GLY A 25 15.44 -8.09 8.24
C GLY A 25 16.67 -7.25 8.55
N SER A 26 17.50 -7.69 9.51
CA SER A 26 18.82 -7.14 9.73
C SER A 26 19.74 -7.58 8.58
N GLY A 27 20.03 -6.67 7.67
CA GLY A 27 21.16 -6.78 6.76
C GLY A 27 22.43 -6.36 7.49
N GLY A 28 23.30 -7.32 7.79
CA GLY A 28 24.65 -7.05 8.25
C GLY A 28 25.48 -6.43 7.15
N ASP A 29 26.08 -5.28 7.42
CA ASP A 29 27.18 -4.73 6.63
C ASP A 29 28.38 -5.67 6.70
N MET A 30 28.75 -6.22 5.54
CA MET A 30 30.09 -6.72 5.33
C MET A 30 30.67 -5.95 4.15
N GLY A 31 31.59 -5.05 4.46
CA GLY A 31 32.41 -4.39 3.47
C GLY A 31 33.32 -5.39 2.74
N SER A 32 33.26 -5.39 1.43
CA SER A 32 34.28 -5.98 0.57
C SER A 32 34.61 -4.99 -0.53
N SER A 33 35.80 -4.42 -0.45
CA SER A 33 36.43 -3.66 -1.51
C SER A 33 36.82 -4.60 -2.65
N GLY A 34 36.07 -4.57 -3.73
CA GLY A 34 36.41 -5.21 -4.99
C GLY A 34 36.33 -4.19 -6.11
N THR A 35 37.48 -3.79 -6.63
CA THR A 35 37.65 -3.01 -7.86
C THR A 35 37.06 -3.76 -9.04
N ALA A 36 35.90 -3.35 -9.53
CA ALA A 36 35.32 -3.85 -10.77
C ALA A 36 35.47 -2.79 -11.87
N THR A 37 36.19 -3.17 -12.90
CA THR A 37 36.32 -2.48 -14.16
C THR A 37 34.96 -2.16 -14.78
N SER A 38 34.74 -0.88 -15.03
CA SER A 38 33.55 -0.35 -15.68
C SER A 38 33.51 -0.72 -17.17
N SER A 39 32.66 -1.64 -17.57
CA SER A 39 32.12 -1.69 -18.92
C SER A 39 30.85 -0.85 -18.93
N SER A 40 30.88 0.31 -19.54
CA SER A 40 29.72 1.14 -19.80
C SER A 40 28.84 0.50 -20.88
N ALA A 41 27.93 -0.36 -20.46
CA ALA A 41 26.75 -0.65 -21.26
C ALA A 41 25.79 0.54 -21.06
N ALA A 42 25.58 1.30 -22.12
CA ALA A 42 24.56 2.33 -22.16
C ALA A 42 23.21 1.68 -21.83
N SER A 43 22.69 1.88 -20.62
CA SER A 43 21.35 1.47 -20.28
C SER A 43 20.37 2.24 -21.17
N SER A 44 19.73 1.58 -22.09
CA SER A 44 18.57 2.13 -22.80
C SER A 44 17.57 2.53 -21.71
N LYS A 45 17.28 3.82 -21.59
CA LYS A 45 16.21 4.31 -20.71
C LYS A 45 14.93 3.62 -21.15
N THR A 46 14.43 2.68 -20.35
CA THR A 46 13.14 2.02 -20.61
C THR A 46 12.09 3.12 -20.50
N VAL A 47 11.52 3.51 -21.64
CA VAL A 47 10.37 4.41 -21.66
C VAL A 47 9.20 3.63 -21.06
N LEU A 48 8.70 4.06 -19.91
CA LEU A 48 7.55 3.43 -19.27
C LEU A 48 6.33 3.56 -20.17
N PRO A 49 5.54 2.48 -20.36
CA PRO A 49 4.32 2.56 -21.16
C PRO A 49 3.35 3.59 -20.59
N ASP A 50 2.65 4.28 -21.46
CA ASP A 50 1.61 5.20 -21.08
C ASP A 50 0.37 4.45 -20.59
N VAL A 51 -0.01 4.62 -19.32
CA VAL A 51 -1.19 3.97 -18.74
C VAL A 51 -2.49 4.40 -19.41
N PHE A 52 -2.53 5.55 -20.07
CA PHE A 52 -3.70 6.04 -20.82
C PHE A 52 -3.87 5.35 -22.18
N ALA A 53 -2.83 4.71 -22.70
CA ALA A 53 -2.96 3.83 -23.89
C ALA A 53 -3.89 2.64 -23.62
N LEU A 54 -4.19 2.31 -22.36
CA LEU A 54 -5.13 1.27 -21.96
C LEU A 54 -6.61 1.67 -22.16
N GLU A 55 -6.90 2.94 -22.39
CA GLU A 55 -8.27 3.45 -22.49
C GLU A 55 -9.14 2.75 -23.55
N PRO A 56 -8.66 2.52 -24.80
CA PRO A 56 -9.43 1.78 -25.80
C PRO A 56 -9.75 0.35 -25.37
N ARG A 57 -8.83 -0.30 -24.66
CA ARG A 57 -8.98 -1.65 -24.16
C ARG A 57 -10.00 -1.71 -23.01
N LEU A 58 -9.94 -0.79 -22.06
CA LEU A 58 -10.91 -0.69 -20.97
C LEU A 58 -12.35 -0.65 -21.49
N SER A 59 -12.59 0.04 -22.61
CA SER A 59 -13.92 0.19 -23.22
C SER A 59 -14.39 -1.03 -24.02
N ARG A 60 -13.53 -2.03 -24.25
CA ARG A 60 -13.79 -3.12 -25.20
C ARG A 60 -13.85 -4.51 -24.58
N GLU A 61 -13.06 -4.78 -23.57
CA GLU A 61 -12.84 -6.12 -23.04
C GLU A 61 -13.44 -6.32 -21.64
N PRO A 62 -14.16 -7.42 -21.40
CA PRO A 62 -14.48 -7.86 -20.06
C PRO A 62 -13.20 -8.14 -19.25
N MET A 63 -13.23 -7.89 -17.92
CA MET A 63 -12.11 -8.22 -17.03
C MET A 63 -11.71 -9.71 -17.17
N ASN A 64 -12.69 -10.60 -17.34
CA ASN A 64 -12.42 -12.02 -17.47
C ASN A 64 -11.54 -12.36 -18.67
N ASP A 65 -11.68 -11.64 -19.80
CA ASP A 65 -10.89 -11.89 -21.00
C ASP A 65 -9.42 -11.47 -20.80
N ILE A 66 -9.20 -10.38 -20.06
CA ILE A 66 -7.84 -9.97 -19.63
C ILE A 66 -7.23 -11.04 -18.71
N MET A 67 -8.00 -11.54 -17.75
CA MET A 67 -7.52 -12.55 -16.80
C MET A 67 -7.18 -13.86 -17.50
N THR A 68 -8.04 -14.35 -18.37
CA THR A 68 -7.83 -15.64 -19.06
C THR A 68 -6.86 -15.55 -20.23
N GLY A 69 -6.90 -14.46 -20.99
CA GLY A 69 -6.10 -14.27 -22.21
C GLY A 69 -4.68 -13.74 -21.93
N GLU A 70 -4.41 -13.11 -20.79
CA GLU A 70 -3.12 -12.49 -20.55
C GLU A 70 -2.52 -12.82 -19.19
N LEU A 71 -3.29 -12.78 -18.10
CA LEU A 71 -2.74 -13.05 -16.77
C LEU A 71 -2.44 -14.55 -16.56
N LEU A 72 -3.35 -15.45 -16.95
CA LEU A 72 -3.09 -16.89 -16.87
C LEU A 72 -1.87 -17.32 -17.72
N PRO A 73 -1.64 -16.82 -18.96
CA PRO A 73 -0.38 -17.07 -19.66
C PRO A 73 0.89 -16.58 -18.96
N ILE A 74 0.81 -15.49 -18.17
CA ILE A 74 1.94 -15.05 -17.33
C ILE A 74 2.21 -16.08 -16.23
N ILE A 75 1.17 -16.55 -15.55
CA ILE A 75 1.29 -17.57 -14.50
C ILE A 75 1.82 -18.88 -15.10
N ASP A 76 1.36 -19.26 -16.29
CA ASP A 76 1.80 -20.46 -17.01
C ASP A 76 3.31 -20.44 -17.31
N ARG A 77 3.83 -19.30 -17.79
CA ARG A 77 5.29 -19.13 -17.98
C ARG A 77 6.09 -19.27 -16.68
N LEU A 78 5.60 -18.68 -15.59
CA LEU A 78 6.25 -18.82 -14.28
C LEU A 78 6.18 -20.26 -13.77
N PHE A 79 5.09 -20.97 -14.02
CA PHE A 79 4.92 -22.36 -13.71
C PHE A 79 5.94 -23.24 -14.48
N ASP A 80 6.06 -23.04 -15.80
CA ASP A 80 7.01 -23.77 -16.64
C ASP A 80 8.46 -23.49 -16.20
N LEU A 81 8.79 -22.26 -15.77
CA LEU A 81 10.10 -21.89 -15.24
C LEU A 81 10.39 -22.66 -13.95
N VAL A 82 9.47 -22.65 -12.98
CA VAL A 82 9.63 -23.35 -11.70
C VAL A 82 9.71 -24.86 -11.90
N ARG A 83 8.88 -25.41 -12.78
CA ARG A 83 8.90 -26.84 -13.11
C ARG A 83 10.22 -27.28 -13.75
N ALA A 84 10.80 -26.42 -14.59
CA ALA A 84 12.06 -26.75 -15.29
C ALA A 84 13.29 -26.61 -14.37
N GLN A 85 13.33 -25.64 -13.47
CA GLN A 85 14.50 -25.30 -12.67
C GLN A 85 14.43 -25.80 -11.22
N GLY A 86 13.27 -26.20 -10.74
CA GLY A 86 13.08 -26.68 -9.38
C GLY A 86 13.45 -25.64 -8.32
N LEU A 87 14.11 -26.06 -7.27
CA LEU A 87 14.59 -25.17 -6.18
C LEU A 87 15.69 -24.20 -6.63
N ASP A 88 16.32 -24.44 -7.76
CA ASP A 88 17.32 -23.54 -8.35
C ASP A 88 16.67 -22.44 -9.21
N THR A 89 15.36 -22.33 -9.22
CA THR A 89 14.63 -21.31 -9.99
C THR A 89 15.22 -19.94 -9.79
N GLU A 90 15.62 -19.33 -10.90
CA GLU A 90 16.15 -17.97 -10.94
C GLU A 90 15.27 -17.08 -11.81
N LEU A 91 14.89 -15.93 -11.24
CA LEU A 91 14.09 -14.90 -11.93
C LEU A 91 14.74 -13.55 -11.74
N GLN A 92 15.20 -12.92 -12.81
CA GLN A 92 15.87 -11.63 -12.81
C GLN A 92 17.08 -11.54 -11.84
N GLY A 93 17.92 -12.58 -11.86
CA GLY A 93 19.11 -12.68 -11.01
C GLY A 93 18.81 -13.04 -9.54
N VAL A 94 17.58 -13.42 -9.23
CA VAL A 94 17.16 -13.83 -7.88
C VAL A 94 16.91 -15.34 -7.85
N LYS A 95 17.64 -16.06 -7.02
CA LYS A 95 17.32 -17.45 -6.67
C LYS A 95 16.16 -17.47 -5.69
N VAL A 96 14.94 -17.68 -6.19
CA VAL A 96 13.70 -17.40 -5.46
C VAL A 96 13.46 -18.32 -4.25
N PHE A 97 13.96 -19.57 -4.28
CA PHE A 97 13.85 -20.53 -3.17
C PHE A 97 15.07 -20.54 -2.25
N ALA A 98 16.05 -19.66 -2.46
CA ALA A 98 17.22 -19.63 -1.58
C ALA A 98 16.79 -19.32 -0.13
N PRO A 99 17.44 -19.90 0.89
CA PRO A 99 17.09 -19.71 2.31
C PRO A 99 17.01 -18.25 2.74
N ASN A 100 17.75 -17.37 2.07
CA ASN A 100 17.82 -15.93 2.35
C ASN A 100 17.02 -15.09 1.33
N SER A 101 16.13 -15.68 0.54
CA SER A 101 15.32 -14.95 -0.44
C SER A 101 14.39 -13.90 0.21
N GLY A 102 14.13 -14.03 1.51
CA GLY A 102 13.28 -13.09 2.25
C GLY A 102 11.78 -13.25 2.03
N ASP A 103 11.33 -14.17 1.17
CA ASP A 103 9.90 -14.48 1.02
C ASP A 103 9.51 -15.74 1.82
N LYS A 104 9.28 -15.52 3.10
CA LYS A 104 8.86 -16.57 4.04
C LYS A 104 7.43 -17.12 3.79
N PHE A 105 6.75 -16.65 2.77
CA PHE A 105 5.41 -17.08 2.36
C PHE A 105 5.40 -17.75 0.99
N LEU A 106 6.58 -17.95 0.38
CA LEU A 106 6.69 -18.35 -1.02
C LEU A 106 5.99 -19.66 -1.35
N PRO A 107 6.12 -20.77 -0.58
CA PRO A 107 5.42 -22.02 -0.90
C PRO A 107 3.90 -21.85 -1.00
N GLY A 108 3.30 -21.09 -0.09
CA GLY A 108 1.88 -20.80 -0.14
C GLY A 108 1.48 -19.96 -1.35
N LYS A 109 2.26 -18.94 -1.68
CA LYS A 109 2.02 -18.09 -2.87
C LYS A 109 2.16 -18.90 -4.17
N VAL A 110 3.12 -19.81 -4.23
CA VAL A 110 3.31 -20.76 -5.33
C VAL A 110 2.09 -21.68 -5.46
N ALA A 111 1.65 -22.28 -4.35
CA ALA A 111 0.51 -23.17 -4.34
C ALA A 111 -0.77 -22.46 -4.82
N ILE A 112 -1.09 -21.28 -4.26
CA ILE A 112 -2.30 -20.55 -4.65
C ILE A 112 -2.23 -20.01 -6.07
N GLY A 113 -1.09 -19.46 -6.49
CA GLY A 113 -0.92 -18.91 -7.84
C GLY A 113 -1.05 -19.98 -8.92
N PHE A 114 -0.37 -21.11 -8.76
CA PHE A 114 -0.41 -22.17 -9.77
C PHE A 114 -1.69 -23.02 -9.74
N SER A 115 -2.43 -23.04 -8.62
CA SER A 115 -3.73 -23.70 -8.57
C SER A 115 -4.71 -23.16 -9.63
N TYR A 116 -4.58 -21.88 -10.00
CA TYR A 116 -5.45 -21.28 -11.02
C TYR A 116 -5.26 -21.88 -12.42
N LEU A 117 -4.10 -22.45 -12.73
CA LEU A 117 -3.90 -23.17 -14.00
C LEU A 117 -4.78 -24.42 -14.05
N LEU A 118 -4.82 -25.21 -12.98
CA LEU A 118 -5.74 -26.35 -12.88
C LEU A 118 -7.21 -25.94 -12.85
N LEU A 119 -7.53 -24.93 -12.05
CA LEU A 119 -8.93 -24.46 -11.86
C LEU A 119 -9.52 -23.82 -13.14
N ASN A 120 -8.70 -23.42 -14.09
CA ASN A 120 -9.12 -22.87 -15.40
C ASN A 120 -8.82 -23.81 -16.56
N SER A 121 -8.45 -25.06 -16.33
CA SER A 121 -8.22 -26.09 -17.35
C SER A 121 -9.22 -27.24 -17.20
N SER A 122 -9.39 -28.00 -18.26
CA SER A 122 -10.20 -29.21 -18.31
C SER A 122 -9.37 -30.40 -18.76
N PRO A 123 -9.78 -31.65 -18.52
CA PRO A 123 -9.08 -32.83 -19.02
C PRO A 123 -8.86 -32.87 -20.53
N SER A 124 -9.60 -32.10 -21.31
CA SER A 124 -9.44 -31.96 -22.74
C SER A 124 -8.36 -30.95 -23.16
N ASP A 125 -7.87 -30.13 -22.24
CA ASP A 125 -6.85 -29.13 -22.55
C ASP A 125 -5.48 -29.79 -22.76
N PRO A 126 -4.72 -29.40 -23.78
CA PRO A 126 -3.41 -30.02 -24.09
C PRO A 126 -2.40 -29.94 -22.93
N LYS A 127 -2.49 -28.91 -22.09
CA LYS A 127 -1.61 -28.70 -20.93
C LYS A 127 -2.13 -29.30 -19.61
N TYR A 128 -3.35 -29.80 -19.57
CA TYR A 128 -3.99 -30.29 -18.35
C TYR A 128 -3.10 -31.26 -17.56
N GLN A 129 -2.59 -32.31 -18.24
CA GLN A 129 -1.74 -33.30 -17.59
C GLN A 129 -0.41 -32.67 -17.11
N THR A 130 0.13 -31.73 -17.89
CA THR A 130 1.34 -30.98 -17.52
C THR A 130 1.13 -30.16 -16.24
N TYR A 131 -0.03 -29.51 -16.12
CA TYR A 131 -0.37 -28.77 -14.90
C TYR A 131 -0.54 -29.69 -13.68
N LEU A 132 -1.22 -30.82 -13.87
CA LEU A 132 -1.47 -31.78 -12.80
C LEU A 132 -0.17 -32.38 -12.26
N ASP A 133 0.69 -32.91 -13.16
CA ASP A 133 1.96 -33.51 -12.78
C ASP A 133 2.95 -32.47 -12.25
N GLY A 134 3.00 -31.30 -12.87
CA GLY A 134 3.87 -30.22 -12.44
C GLY A 134 3.47 -29.64 -11.08
N TYR A 135 2.17 -29.45 -10.83
CA TYR A 135 1.69 -28.98 -9.53
C TYR A 135 2.08 -29.98 -8.41
N ARG A 136 1.91 -31.28 -8.66
CA ARG A 136 2.31 -32.37 -7.76
C ARG A 136 3.81 -32.33 -7.47
N ALA A 137 4.63 -32.23 -8.50
CA ALA A 137 6.08 -32.16 -8.36
C ALA A 137 6.53 -30.91 -7.58
N ILE A 138 5.90 -29.76 -7.82
CA ILE A 138 6.19 -28.50 -7.10
C ILE A 138 5.76 -28.61 -5.63
N ALA A 139 4.62 -29.24 -5.33
CA ALA A 139 4.19 -29.48 -3.95
C ALA A 139 5.20 -30.35 -3.19
N ASP A 140 5.69 -31.45 -3.81
CA ASP A 140 6.71 -32.32 -3.23
C ASP A 140 8.02 -31.57 -3.00
N MET A 141 8.46 -30.79 -3.99
CA MET A 141 9.71 -30.04 -3.96
C MET A 141 9.74 -28.96 -2.89
N THR A 142 8.61 -28.28 -2.67
CA THR A 142 8.53 -27.13 -1.75
C THR A 142 8.18 -27.50 -0.32
N ILE A 143 7.99 -28.79 0.00
CA ILE A 143 7.50 -29.24 1.31
C ILE A 143 8.39 -28.80 2.48
N ASP A 144 9.71 -28.71 2.28
CA ASP A 144 10.68 -28.31 3.30
C ASP A 144 11.12 -26.85 3.20
N VAL A 145 10.61 -26.11 2.24
CA VAL A 145 10.85 -24.66 2.14
C VAL A 145 10.07 -23.95 3.24
N VAL A 146 10.68 -22.93 3.85
CA VAL A 146 10.06 -22.13 4.93
C VAL A 146 8.74 -21.53 4.45
N ASN A 147 7.68 -21.77 5.21
CA ASN A 147 6.33 -21.28 4.93
C ASN A 147 5.65 -20.84 6.23
N GLU A 148 5.52 -19.53 6.44
CA GLU A 148 4.96 -18.95 7.67
C GLU A 148 3.55 -18.42 7.44
N THR A 149 2.83 -18.21 8.49
CA THR A 149 1.53 -17.50 8.66
C THR A 149 0.70 -17.28 7.38
N TRP A 150 0.92 -16.20 6.63
CA TRP A 150 0.22 -15.92 5.37
C TRP A 150 0.49 -16.96 4.29
N GLY A 151 1.70 -17.52 4.25
CA GLY A 151 2.01 -18.62 3.35
C GLY A 151 1.21 -19.88 3.68
N ILE A 152 1.03 -20.18 4.97
CA ILE A 152 0.19 -21.29 5.43
C ILE A 152 -1.26 -21.05 4.96
N TYR A 153 -1.79 -19.83 5.15
CA TYR A 153 -3.12 -19.47 4.66
C TYR A 153 -3.26 -19.67 3.14
N TYR A 154 -2.35 -19.13 2.35
CA TYR A 154 -2.40 -19.28 0.90
C TYR A 154 -2.35 -20.74 0.47
N TYR A 155 -1.54 -21.54 1.12
CA TYR A 155 -1.44 -22.97 0.80
C TYR A 155 -2.73 -23.74 1.15
N THR A 156 -3.28 -23.53 2.33
CA THR A 156 -4.55 -24.17 2.73
C THR A 156 -5.71 -23.72 1.85
N SER A 157 -5.74 -22.45 1.45
CA SER A 157 -6.70 -21.92 0.47
C SER A 157 -6.59 -22.63 -0.89
N ALA A 158 -5.35 -22.82 -1.40
CA ALA A 158 -5.12 -23.56 -2.63
C ALA A 158 -5.65 -24.99 -2.56
N LEU A 159 -5.32 -25.71 -1.48
CA LEU A 159 -5.78 -27.09 -1.28
C LEU A 159 -7.31 -27.17 -1.19
N TRP A 160 -7.95 -26.23 -0.51
CA TRP A 160 -9.42 -26.20 -0.45
C TRP A 160 -10.05 -25.97 -1.82
N LYS A 161 -9.54 -25.03 -2.61
CA LYS A 161 -10.00 -24.79 -3.99
C LYS A 161 -9.85 -26.04 -4.86
N LEU A 162 -8.71 -26.71 -4.76
CA LEU A 162 -8.42 -27.96 -5.49
C LEU A 162 -9.35 -29.09 -5.02
N LYS A 163 -9.63 -29.20 -3.72
CA LYS A 163 -10.58 -30.20 -3.19
C LYS A 163 -11.99 -29.95 -3.72
N LYS A 164 -12.49 -28.72 -3.65
CA LYS A 164 -13.81 -28.34 -4.20
C LYS A 164 -13.94 -28.70 -5.69
N ALA A 165 -12.85 -28.58 -6.43
CA ALA A 165 -12.81 -28.93 -7.87
C ALA A 165 -12.54 -30.42 -8.13
N GLY A 166 -12.38 -31.26 -7.10
CA GLY A 166 -12.13 -32.70 -7.24
C GLY A 166 -10.70 -33.09 -7.55
N TYR A 167 -9.74 -32.16 -7.47
CA TYR A 167 -8.34 -32.40 -7.80
C TYR A 167 -7.50 -33.06 -6.67
N LEU A 168 -8.03 -33.18 -5.46
CA LEU A 168 -7.34 -33.87 -4.37
C LEU A 168 -7.78 -35.32 -4.20
N ASP A 169 -8.88 -35.71 -4.82
CA ASP A 169 -9.46 -37.03 -4.74
C ASP A 169 -9.22 -37.80 -6.04
N GLY A 170 -9.30 -39.13 -5.99
CA GLY A 170 -9.18 -39.95 -7.19
C GLY A 170 -7.79 -40.56 -7.43
N PRO A 171 -7.58 -41.23 -8.57
CA PRO A 171 -6.36 -42.02 -8.82
C PRO A 171 -5.11 -41.18 -9.13
N THR A 172 -5.28 -39.93 -9.55
CA THR A 172 -4.20 -39.02 -9.90
C THR A 172 -4.42 -37.65 -9.28
N PRO A 173 -4.27 -37.54 -7.93
CA PRO A 173 -4.50 -36.27 -7.24
C PRO A 173 -3.43 -35.24 -7.58
N ALA A 174 -3.77 -33.94 -7.49
CA ALA A 174 -2.85 -32.83 -7.74
C ALA A 174 -1.72 -32.72 -6.67
N VAL A 175 -1.85 -33.38 -5.55
CA VAL A 175 -0.83 -33.49 -4.50
C VAL A 175 -0.70 -34.96 -4.12
N ASN A 176 0.52 -35.45 -4.02
CA ASN A 176 0.78 -36.83 -3.59
C ASN A 176 0.20 -37.05 -2.19
N PRO A 177 -0.44 -38.21 -1.91
CA PRO A 177 -1.01 -38.50 -0.60
C PRO A 177 -0.01 -38.37 0.56
N ALA A 178 1.23 -38.83 0.36
CA ALA A 178 2.28 -38.70 1.37
C ALA A 178 2.64 -37.22 1.65
N THR A 179 2.73 -36.39 0.60
CA THR A 179 2.98 -34.96 0.72
C THR A 179 1.79 -34.25 1.35
N LEU A 180 0.56 -34.67 1.04
CA LEU A 180 -0.65 -34.11 1.66
C LEU A 180 -0.68 -34.34 3.18
N GLU A 181 -0.27 -35.53 3.66
CA GLU A 181 -0.14 -35.80 5.09
C GLU A 181 0.93 -34.96 5.77
N LEU A 182 2.06 -34.71 5.09
CA LEU A 182 3.09 -33.77 5.59
C LEU A 182 2.56 -32.35 5.65
N LEU A 183 1.84 -31.89 4.61
CA LEU A 183 1.21 -30.57 4.55
C LEU A 183 0.17 -30.41 5.67
N LYS A 184 -0.64 -31.43 5.96
CA LYS A 184 -1.58 -31.42 7.07
C LYS A 184 -0.90 -31.10 8.41
N THR A 185 0.31 -31.57 8.62
CA THR A 185 1.11 -31.28 9.83
C THR A 185 1.74 -29.89 9.78
N LYS A 186 2.25 -29.48 8.62
CA LYS A 186 2.99 -28.22 8.47
C LYS A 186 2.08 -26.98 8.32
N LEU A 187 0.89 -27.16 7.77
CA LEU A 187 -0.08 -26.07 7.54
C LEU A 187 -1.02 -25.93 8.74
N ASP A 188 -0.45 -25.63 9.92
CA ASP A 188 -1.20 -25.54 11.17
C ASP A 188 -1.12 -24.14 11.77
N TRP A 189 -2.25 -23.54 12.09
CA TRP A 189 -2.37 -22.26 12.77
C TRP A 189 -1.77 -22.26 14.18
N ARG A 190 -1.67 -23.43 14.83
CA ARG A 190 -1.09 -23.61 16.16
C ARG A 190 0.41 -23.29 16.21
N ILE A 191 1.07 -23.18 15.06
CA ILE A 191 2.46 -22.71 14.97
C ILE A 191 2.62 -21.31 15.55
N PHE A 192 1.62 -20.43 15.32
CA PHE A 192 1.67 -19.03 15.76
C PHE A 192 0.52 -18.61 16.71
N VAL A 193 -0.34 -19.55 17.11
CA VAL A 193 -1.40 -19.36 18.10
C VAL A 193 -1.25 -20.38 19.23
N ASP A 194 -1.43 -19.93 20.47
CA ASP A 194 -1.44 -20.78 21.65
C ASP A 194 -2.89 -21.09 22.03
N GLU A 195 -3.38 -22.25 21.56
CA GLU A 195 -4.73 -22.73 21.81
C GLU A 195 -5.02 -22.91 23.31
N ALA A 196 -4.07 -23.45 24.07
CA ALA A 196 -4.20 -23.70 25.51
C ALA A 196 -4.28 -22.39 26.30
N ASN A 197 -3.67 -21.30 25.80
CA ASN A 197 -3.72 -19.98 26.39
C ASN A 197 -4.78 -19.09 25.72
N ASN A 198 -6.02 -19.60 25.68
CA ASN A 198 -7.16 -18.88 25.11
C ASN A 198 -6.89 -18.27 23.72
N TYR A 199 -6.24 -19.04 22.84
CA TYR A 199 -5.90 -18.65 21.47
C TYR A 199 -5.03 -17.39 21.39
N ALA A 200 -4.11 -17.19 22.34
CA ALA A 200 -3.20 -16.05 22.31
C ALA A 200 -2.23 -16.15 21.12
N LEU A 201 -1.99 -15.02 20.46
CA LEU A 201 -0.96 -14.94 19.41
C LEU A 201 0.44 -15.05 20.02
N LYS A 202 1.29 -15.89 19.43
CA LYS A 202 2.67 -16.11 19.87
C LYS A 202 3.60 -15.01 19.31
N ASN A 203 4.75 -14.83 19.93
CA ASN A 203 5.85 -13.99 19.44
C ASN A 203 5.46 -12.52 19.19
N GLY A 204 4.47 -11.99 19.90
CA GLY A 204 4.04 -10.60 19.75
C GLY A 204 3.46 -10.25 18.38
N LEU A 205 2.90 -11.22 17.67
CA LEU A 205 2.21 -10.94 16.41
C LEU A 205 1.05 -9.96 16.62
N PRO A 206 0.83 -9.02 15.69
CA PRO A 206 -0.29 -8.09 15.77
C PRO A 206 -1.63 -8.82 15.69
N THR A 207 -2.65 -8.27 16.36
CA THR A 207 -3.94 -8.95 16.55
C THR A 207 -4.75 -9.15 15.27
N ASN A 208 -4.43 -8.45 14.17
CA ASN A 208 -4.99 -8.73 12.85
C ASN A 208 -4.65 -10.16 12.34
N TYR A 209 -3.62 -10.81 12.90
CA TYR A 209 -3.31 -12.21 12.60
C TYR A 209 -4.38 -13.21 13.09
N TYR A 210 -5.32 -12.79 13.93
CA TYR A 210 -6.49 -13.62 14.22
C TYR A 210 -7.30 -13.95 12.97
N GLY A 211 -7.39 -13.03 12.00
CA GLY A 211 -8.04 -13.30 10.72
C GLY A 211 -7.31 -14.37 9.90
N VAL A 212 -5.97 -14.37 9.91
CA VAL A 212 -5.17 -15.40 9.25
C VAL A 212 -5.35 -16.76 9.94
N ALA A 213 -5.30 -16.77 11.26
CA ALA A 213 -5.46 -17.99 12.06
C ALA A 213 -6.86 -18.60 11.88
N PHE A 214 -7.90 -17.76 11.92
CA PHE A 214 -9.29 -18.17 11.64
C PHE A 214 -9.39 -18.84 10.26
N SER A 215 -8.85 -18.19 9.23
CA SER A 215 -8.92 -18.71 7.86
C SER A 215 -8.27 -20.09 7.75
N ILE A 216 -7.06 -20.25 8.31
CA ILE A 216 -6.35 -21.53 8.29
C ILE A 216 -7.17 -22.60 9.03
N ALA A 217 -7.65 -22.33 10.25
CA ALA A 217 -8.43 -23.28 11.03
C ALA A 217 -9.72 -23.69 10.28
N ARG A 218 -10.42 -22.72 9.69
CA ARG A 218 -11.64 -23.01 8.93
C ARG A 218 -11.38 -23.82 7.68
N LEU A 219 -10.32 -23.50 6.94
CA LEU A 219 -9.89 -24.25 5.75
C LEU A 219 -9.45 -25.67 6.12
N ARG A 220 -8.78 -25.87 7.25
CA ARG A 220 -8.43 -27.19 7.77
C ARG A 220 -9.66 -28.02 8.13
N TYR A 221 -10.67 -27.39 8.75
CA TYR A 221 -11.98 -28.02 8.97
C TYR A 221 -12.63 -28.48 7.66
N LEU A 222 -12.67 -27.59 6.65
CA LEU A 222 -13.27 -27.91 5.34
C LEU A 222 -12.48 -28.99 4.58
N LEU A 223 -11.17 -29.07 4.79
CA LEU A 223 -10.32 -30.16 4.30
C LEU A 223 -10.57 -31.48 5.04
N GLY A 224 -11.25 -31.45 6.18
CA GLY A 224 -11.49 -32.63 7.03
C GLY A 224 -10.30 -32.98 7.94
N TRP A 225 -9.45 -32.00 8.24
CA TRP A 225 -8.22 -32.20 9.03
C TRP A 225 -8.43 -31.97 10.53
N GLU A 226 -9.45 -31.21 10.91
CA GLU A 226 -9.83 -30.92 12.29
C GLU A 226 -11.33 -30.60 12.40
N ASP A 227 -11.85 -30.48 13.63
CA ASP A 227 -13.22 -30.05 13.87
C ASP A 227 -13.37 -28.51 13.78
N ALA A 228 -14.59 -28.00 13.92
CA ALA A 228 -14.90 -26.59 13.73
C ALA A 228 -14.50 -25.70 14.92
N SER A 229 -14.23 -26.27 16.10
CA SER A 229 -14.09 -25.52 17.36
C SER A 229 -12.99 -24.46 17.32
N GLY A 230 -11.82 -24.78 16.76
CA GLY A 230 -10.72 -23.84 16.59
C GLY A 230 -11.07 -22.67 15.69
N SER A 231 -11.77 -22.94 14.57
CA SER A 231 -12.19 -21.89 13.65
C SER A 231 -13.27 -20.97 14.24
N GLU A 232 -14.20 -21.52 15.01
CA GLU A 232 -15.23 -20.73 15.68
C GLU A 232 -14.64 -19.81 16.75
N ALA A 233 -13.73 -20.32 17.58
CA ALA A 233 -13.04 -19.52 18.59
C ALA A 233 -12.19 -18.39 17.96
N LEU A 234 -11.46 -18.69 16.88
CA LEU A 234 -10.62 -17.72 16.18
C LEU A 234 -11.45 -16.69 15.41
N LEU A 235 -12.63 -17.07 14.88
CA LEU A 235 -13.59 -16.11 14.32
C LEU A 235 -14.00 -15.05 15.36
N GLN A 236 -14.34 -15.49 16.56
CA GLN A 236 -14.69 -14.57 17.65
C GLN A 236 -13.52 -13.65 18.02
N LYS A 237 -12.29 -14.16 18.05
CA LYS A 237 -11.10 -13.33 18.27
C LYS A 237 -10.94 -12.27 17.19
N MET A 238 -11.11 -12.64 15.92
CA MET A 238 -11.04 -11.72 14.77
C MET A 238 -12.13 -10.64 14.87
N ILE A 239 -13.38 -11.02 15.06
CA ILE A 239 -14.51 -10.08 15.17
C ILE A 239 -14.32 -9.12 16.36
N ASN A 240 -13.92 -9.65 17.52
CA ASN A 240 -13.71 -8.84 18.72
C ASN A 240 -12.54 -7.84 18.53
N HIS A 241 -11.47 -8.24 17.83
CA HIS A 241 -10.40 -7.32 17.48
C HIS A 241 -10.94 -6.14 16.68
N TYR A 242 -11.66 -6.40 15.59
CA TYR A 242 -12.19 -5.33 14.75
C TYR A 242 -13.28 -4.50 15.45
N LYS A 243 -14.14 -5.10 16.27
CA LYS A 243 -15.08 -4.34 17.11
C LYS A 243 -14.35 -3.38 18.07
N THR A 244 -13.19 -3.78 18.58
CA THR A 244 -12.41 -2.97 19.50
C THR A 244 -11.73 -1.79 18.79
N PHE A 245 -11.16 -2.02 17.61
CA PHE A 245 -10.26 -1.05 16.96
C PHE A 245 -10.86 -0.35 15.73
N SER A 246 -12.07 -0.71 15.32
CA SER A 246 -12.73 -0.14 14.13
C SER A 246 -13.91 0.78 14.49
N ALA A 247 -13.83 1.53 15.58
CA ALA A 247 -14.93 2.36 16.09
C ALA A 247 -15.46 3.39 15.10
N TYR A 248 -14.69 3.73 14.07
CA TYR A 248 -15.06 4.71 13.04
C TYR A 248 -15.43 4.05 11.71
N GLY A 249 -15.66 2.75 11.71
CA GLY A 249 -16.11 2.04 10.55
C GLY A 249 -15.01 1.60 9.59
N PHE A 250 -13.75 1.72 10.00
CA PHE A 250 -12.60 1.22 9.24
C PHE A 250 -11.84 0.20 10.09
N SER A 251 -11.46 -0.91 9.47
CA SER A 251 -10.62 -1.90 10.15
C SER A 251 -9.25 -1.30 10.47
N ASP A 252 -8.76 -1.54 11.69
CA ASP A 252 -7.44 -1.08 12.10
C ASP A 252 -6.48 -2.27 12.25
N GLU A 253 -5.42 -2.28 11.45
CA GLU A 253 -4.34 -3.26 11.53
C GLU A 253 -3.39 -2.99 12.72
N THR A 254 -3.43 -1.81 13.30
CA THR A 254 -2.38 -1.28 14.17
C THR A 254 -2.74 -1.24 15.65
N ASP A 255 -3.75 -2.01 16.05
CA ASP A 255 -4.25 -2.06 17.43
C ASP A 255 -4.57 -0.65 18.00
N GLY A 256 -5.19 0.19 17.18
CA GLY A 256 -5.62 1.53 17.56
C GLY A 256 -4.59 2.62 17.38
N SER A 257 -3.45 2.39 16.74
CA SER A 257 -2.51 3.47 16.42
C SER A 257 -3.04 4.44 15.36
N GLY A 258 -4.10 4.04 14.64
CA GLY A 258 -4.91 4.93 13.81
C GLY A 258 -4.23 5.49 12.57
N ARG A 259 -3.31 4.77 11.97
CA ARG A 259 -2.78 5.09 10.65
C ARG A 259 -3.83 4.73 9.62
N PHE A 260 -4.53 5.72 9.09
CA PHE A 260 -5.45 5.50 8.00
C PHE A 260 -4.67 5.39 6.69
N ASP A 261 -4.47 4.17 6.22
CA ASP A 261 -3.71 3.87 4.99
C ASP A 261 -4.43 2.83 4.12
N ARG A 262 -3.70 2.25 3.17
CA ARG A 262 -4.20 1.17 2.33
C ARG A 262 -4.87 0.05 3.14
N TYR A 263 -4.29 -0.34 4.26
CA TYR A 263 -4.79 -1.45 5.06
C TYR A 263 -6.09 -1.12 5.78
N SER A 264 -6.27 0.10 6.25
CA SER A 264 -7.53 0.52 6.85
C SER A 264 -8.70 0.44 5.86
N ILE A 265 -8.46 0.71 4.58
CA ILE A 265 -9.46 0.56 3.52
C ILE A 265 -9.64 -0.92 3.14
N LEU A 266 -8.54 -1.65 2.97
CA LEU A 266 -8.52 -3.01 2.44
C LEU A 266 -9.02 -4.06 3.43
N LEU A 267 -8.72 -3.95 4.73
CA LEU A 267 -8.93 -5.05 5.68
C LEU A 267 -10.37 -5.55 5.73
N ILE A 268 -11.35 -4.69 5.52
CA ILE A 268 -12.74 -5.13 5.43
C ILE A 268 -12.97 -6.02 4.19
N GLY A 269 -12.31 -5.74 3.08
CA GLY A 269 -12.30 -6.61 1.90
C GLY A 269 -11.68 -7.98 2.21
N GLU A 270 -10.55 -8.01 2.92
CA GLU A 270 -9.90 -9.25 3.36
C GLU A 270 -10.76 -10.04 4.36
N ILE A 271 -11.51 -9.37 5.27
CA ILE A 271 -12.45 -10.05 6.17
C ILE A 271 -13.53 -10.75 5.37
N TRP A 272 -14.16 -10.04 4.43
CA TRP A 272 -15.18 -10.62 3.58
C TRP A 272 -14.63 -11.73 2.68
N GLN A 273 -13.43 -11.57 2.13
CA GLN A 273 -12.76 -12.64 1.38
C GLN A 273 -12.68 -13.93 2.20
N ARG A 274 -12.24 -13.84 3.45
CA ARG A 274 -12.12 -15.00 4.35
C ARG A 274 -13.46 -15.65 4.61
N LEU A 275 -14.50 -14.87 4.87
CA LEU A 275 -15.87 -15.39 5.11
C LEU A 275 -16.43 -16.03 3.85
N ILE A 276 -16.33 -15.38 2.69
CA ILE A 276 -16.84 -15.88 1.41
C ILE A 276 -16.10 -17.17 0.98
N GLU A 277 -14.77 -17.16 1.04
CA GLU A 277 -13.96 -18.31 0.62
C GLU A 277 -14.21 -19.57 1.46
N THR A 278 -14.56 -19.39 2.72
CA THR A 278 -14.74 -20.47 3.69
C THR A 278 -16.22 -20.81 3.96
N ASP A 279 -17.15 -20.21 3.23
CA ASP A 279 -18.61 -20.35 3.43
C ASP A 279 -19.00 -20.14 4.92
N MET A 280 -18.30 -19.23 5.61
CA MET A 280 -18.52 -18.98 7.03
C MET A 280 -19.61 -17.94 7.23
N GLN A 281 -20.65 -18.33 7.95
CA GLN A 281 -21.70 -17.42 8.37
C GLN A 281 -21.34 -16.76 9.70
N VAL A 282 -21.65 -15.49 9.81
CA VAL A 282 -21.58 -14.72 11.07
C VAL A 282 -22.99 -14.39 11.56
N SER A 283 -23.12 -13.87 12.77
CA SER A 283 -24.41 -13.42 13.27
C SER A 283 -24.97 -12.29 12.39
N ALA A 284 -26.30 -12.14 12.34
CA ALA A 284 -26.94 -11.06 11.58
C ALA A 284 -26.46 -9.66 12.05
N GLU A 285 -26.16 -9.51 13.34
CA GLU A 285 -25.59 -8.28 13.91
C GLU A 285 -24.18 -8.01 13.37
N ASP A 286 -23.31 -9.03 13.39
CA ASP A 286 -21.95 -8.91 12.86
C ASP A 286 -21.94 -8.70 11.35
N GLU A 287 -22.83 -9.36 10.62
CA GLU A 287 -22.97 -9.15 9.17
C GLU A 287 -23.37 -7.71 8.85
N ALA A 288 -24.34 -7.15 9.56
CA ALA A 288 -24.77 -5.77 9.38
C ALA A 288 -23.64 -4.79 9.71
N LEU A 289 -22.87 -5.04 10.78
CA LEU A 289 -21.71 -4.24 11.15
C LEU A 289 -20.62 -4.28 10.08
N LEU A 290 -20.26 -5.47 9.63
CA LEU A 290 -19.22 -5.65 8.59
C LEU A 290 -19.65 -5.05 7.24
N LYS A 291 -20.93 -5.15 6.85
CA LYS A 291 -21.48 -4.47 5.67
C LYS A 291 -21.43 -2.94 5.83
N GLY A 292 -21.69 -2.41 7.03
CA GLY A 292 -21.54 -0.99 7.34
C GLY A 292 -20.11 -0.50 7.12
N TRP A 293 -19.11 -1.23 7.61
CA TRP A 293 -17.69 -0.89 7.37
C TRP A 293 -17.30 -1.03 5.90
N LEU A 294 -17.83 -2.03 5.22
CA LEU A 294 -17.61 -2.20 3.78
C LEU A 294 -18.17 -1.00 2.99
N ARG A 295 -19.37 -0.52 3.35
CA ARG A 295 -19.98 0.68 2.75
C ARG A 295 -19.10 1.91 2.97
N GLN A 296 -18.58 2.12 4.18
CA GLN A 296 -17.71 3.25 4.47
C GLN A 296 -16.41 3.20 3.65
N SER A 297 -15.79 2.03 3.51
CA SER A 297 -14.62 1.86 2.65
C SER A 297 -14.93 2.15 1.18
N VAL A 298 -16.08 1.69 0.68
CA VAL A 298 -16.55 2.01 -0.68
C VAL A 298 -16.74 3.52 -0.85
N ASP A 299 -17.31 4.23 0.14
CA ASP A 299 -17.51 5.68 0.04
C ASP A 299 -16.20 6.45 -0.07
N VAL A 300 -15.15 6.02 0.64
CA VAL A 300 -13.80 6.60 0.50
C VAL A 300 -13.19 6.26 -0.86
N ILE A 301 -13.29 5.00 -1.30
CA ILE A 301 -12.76 4.54 -2.58
C ILE A 301 -13.41 5.28 -3.74
N LYS A 302 -14.74 5.40 -3.73
CA LYS A 302 -15.52 6.07 -4.77
C LYS A 302 -15.00 7.48 -5.05
N LEU A 303 -14.70 8.25 -4.01
CA LEU A 303 -14.16 9.59 -4.12
C LEU A 303 -12.73 9.64 -4.70
N ARG A 304 -12.06 8.52 -4.75
CA ARG A 304 -10.67 8.38 -5.21
C ARG A 304 -10.52 7.68 -6.55
N LEU A 305 -11.61 7.16 -7.10
CA LEU A 305 -11.59 6.54 -8.44
C LEU A 305 -11.07 7.53 -9.48
N ASN A 306 -10.30 7.02 -10.42
CA ASN A 306 -9.65 7.80 -11.45
C ASN A 306 -9.48 6.97 -12.73
N PRO A 307 -9.32 7.61 -13.90
CA PRO A 307 -9.25 6.87 -15.18
C PRO A 307 -7.96 6.09 -15.38
N ALA A 308 -6.94 6.33 -14.57
CA ALA A 308 -5.66 5.61 -14.66
C ALA A 308 -5.66 4.27 -13.90
N GLY A 309 -6.68 3.96 -13.11
CA GLY A 309 -6.70 2.76 -12.26
C GLY A 309 -5.71 2.83 -11.10
N ASN A 310 -5.44 4.03 -10.60
CA ASN A 310 -4.56 4.22 -9.45
C ASN A 310 -5.34 4.03 -8.14
N GLY A 311 -4.77 3.28 -7.22
CA GLY A 311 -5.30 3.06 -5.89
C GLY A 311 -4.85 4.09 -4.85
N VAL A 312 -4.43 3.63 -3.66
CA VAL A 312 -3.91 4.50 -2.59
C VAL A 312 -2.55 5.08 -2.98
N ASP A 313 -2.34 6.37 -2.74
CA ASP A 313 -1.18 7.13 -3.16
C ASP A 313 -0.25 7.57 -2.02
N TYR A 314 -0.53 7.16 -0.78
CA TYR A 314 0.30 7.43 0.39
C TYR A 314 0.38 6.23 1.33
N GLY A 315 1.35 6.25 2.26
CA GLY A 315 1.58 5.16 3.20
C GLY A 315 2.42 4.03 2.60
N ARG A 316 2.25 2.82 3.09
CA ARG A 316 3.01 1.63 2.69
C ARG A 316 2.24 0.73 1.71
N SER A 317 2.93 -0.23 1.10
CA SER A 317 2.36 -1.22 0.16
C SER A 317 1.62 -0.57 -1.01
N LEU A 318 2.26 0.41 -1.61
CA LEU A 318 1.76 1.15 -2.77
C LEU A 318 2.01 0.40 -4.10
N SER A 319 1.92 1.09 -5.24
CA SER A 319 2.09 0.52 -6.58
C SER A 319 0.98 -0.49 -6.93
N ALA A 320 1.27 -1.62 -7.54
CA ALA A 320 0.28 -2.63 -7.92
C ALA A 320 -0.57 -3.12 -6.74
N TYR A 321 -0.01 -3.16 -5.52
CA TYR A 321 -0.75 -3.50 -4.31
C TYR A 321 -1.79 -2.46 -3.91
N ALA A 322 -1.51 -1.18 -4.14
CA ALA A 322 -2.49 -0.14 -3.89
C ALA A 322 -3.66 -0.19 -4.88
N ASP A 323 -3.34 -0.51 -6.15
CA ASP A 323 -4.33 -0.62 -7.20
C ASP A 323 -5.28 -1.80 -6.94
N THR A 324 -4.76 -2.98 -6.62
CA THR A 324 -5.57 -4.18 -6.35
C THR A 324 -6.43 -4.07 -5.09
N ALA A 325 -6.00 -3.29 -4.09
CA ALA A 325 -6.75 -3.11 -2.85
C ALA A 325 -8.17 -2.56 -3.09
N PHE A 326 -8.33 -1.61 -3.99
CA PHE A 326 -9.65 -1.09 -4.34
C PHE A 326 -10.50 -2.16 -5.03
N CYS A 327 -9.91 -2.97 -5.90
CA CYS A 327 -10.62 -4.06 -6.57
C CYS A 327 -11.16 -5.10 -5.57
N GLU A 328 -10.38 -5.45 -4.55
CA GLU A 328 -10.78 -6.41 -3.52
C GLU A 328 -12.00 -5.91 -2.74
N VAL A 329 -11.97 -4.66 -2.29
CA VAL A 329 -13.09 -4.05 -1.56
C VAL A 329 -14.33 -3.92 -2.43
N LEU A 330 -14.17 -3.43 -3.67
CA LEU A 330 -15.29 -3.21 -4.58
C LEU A 330 -15.96 -4.52 -5.02
N SER A 331 -15.18 -5.58 -5.28
CA SER A 331 -15.73 -6.90 -5.63
C SER A 331 -16.44 -7.57 -4.44
N ALA A 332 -15.91 -7.42 -3.23
CA ALA A 332 -16.59 -7.87 -2.01
C ALA A 332 -17.90 -7.10 -1.79
N ALA A 333 -17.90 -5.78 -2.02
CA ALA A 333 -19.08 -4.94 -1.87
C ALA A 333 -20.18 -5.28 -2.88
N GLU A 334 -19.82 -5.62 -4.12
CA GLU A 334 -20.77 -6.16 -5.11
C GLU A 334 -21.35 -7.49 -4.64
N HIS A 335 -20.50 -8.46 -4.29
CA HIS A 335 -20.91 -9.78 -3.84
C HIS A 335 -21.86 -9.73 -2.63
N MET A 336 -21.61 -8.80 -1.71
CA MET A 336 -22.44 -8.59 -0.50
C MET A 336 -23.65 -7.68 -0.71
N ASN A 337 -23.94 -7.26 -1.95
CA ASN A 337 -25.02 -6.34 -2.31
C ASN A 337 -24.99 -5.00 -1.55
N VAL A 338 -23.78 -4.42 -1.40
CA VAL A 338 -23.55 -3.11 -0.76
C VAL A 338 -23.54 -1.97 -1.78
N LEU A 339 -23.24 -2.26 -3.06
CA LEU A 339 -23.21 -1.27 -4.13
C LEU A 339 -24.58 -0.99 -4.72
N THR A 340 -24.83 0.26 -5.10
CA THR A 340 -25.97 0.60 -5.99
C THR A 340 -25.69 0.12 -7.42
N ASP A 341 -26.71 0.07 -8.28
CA ASP A 341 -26.50 -0.40 -9.66
C ASP A 341 -25.54 0.48 -10.45
N GLU A 342 -25.55 1.79 -10.25
CA GLU A 342 -24.57 2.69 -10.86
C GLU A 342 -23.16 2.45 -10.31
N GLU A 343 -23.02 2.27 -8.99
CA GLU A 343 -21.73 1.99 -8.37
C GLU A 343 -21.13 0.66 -8.84
N LYS A 344 -21.95 -0.36 -9.12
CA LYS A 344 -21.50 -1.64 -9.70
C LYS A 344 -20.81 -1.45 -11.04
N GLU A 345 -21.45 -0.69 -11.94
CA GLU A 345 -20.90 -0.41 -13.27
C GLU A 345 -19.56 0.34 -13.19
N VAL A 346 -19.51 1.36 -12.33
CA VAL A 346 -18.31 2.16 -12.11
C VAL A 346 -17.19 1.34 -11.45
N ALA A 347 -17.52 0.55 -10.45
CA ALA A 347 -16.58 -0.33 -9.74
C ALA A 347 -15.99 -1.37 -10.69
N TYR A 348 -16.84 -1.99 -11.53
CA TYR A 348 -16.39 -2.96 -12.53
C TYR A 348 -15.49 -2.32 -13.59
N ALA A 349 -15.85 -1.12 -14.06
CA ALA A 349 -15.00 -0.37 -15.00
C ALA A 349 -13.63 -0.05 -14.41
N PHE A 350 -13.58 0.36 -13.13
CA PHE A 350 -12.31 0.60 -12.44
C PHE A 350 -11.50 -0.69 -12.25
N ALA A 351 -12.14 -1.78 -11.82
CA ALA A 351 -11.47 -3.08 -11.66
C ALA A 351 -10.87 -3.59 -12.98
N THR A 352 -11.59 -3.42 -14.08
CA THR A 352 -11.10 -3.76 -15.43
C THR A 352 -9.89 -2.91 -15.82
N ARG A 353 -9.90 -1.61 -15.48
CA ARG A 353 -8.76 -0.71 -15.69
C ARG A 353 -7.53 -1.17 -14.91
N VAL A 354 -7.69 -1.55 -13.65
CA VAL A 354 -6.60 -2.08 -12.81
C VAL A 354 -6.04 -3.37 -13.40
N ALA A 355 -6.90 -4.28 -13.85
CA ALA A 355 -6.50 -5.53 -14.50
C ALA A 355 -5.66 -5.27 -15.76
N ALA A 356 -6.13 -4.37 -16.64
CA ALA A 356 -5.40 -3.96 -17.84
C ALA A 356 -4.05 -3.32 -17.48
N LYS A 357 -4.03 -2.39 -16.51
CA LYS A 357 -2.80 -1.75 -16.02
C LYS A 357 -1.80 -2.76 -15.47
N TYR A 358 -2.27 -3.82 -14.79
CA TYR A 358 -1.38 -4.86 -14.29
C TYR A 358 -0.60 -5.54 -15.40
N VAL A 359 -1.27 -5.99 -16.44
CA VAL A 359 -0.65 -6.77 -17.53
C VAL A 359 0.15 -5.90 -18.51
N GLU A 360 -0.18 -4.63 -18.67
CA GLU A 360 0.50 -3.76 -19.64
C GLU A 360 1.52 -2.80 -19.02
N PHE A 361 1.38 -2.45 -17.76
CA PHE A 361 2.28 -1.53 -17.08
C PHE A 361 3.14 -2.22 -16.02
N TRP A 362 2.53 -2.95 -15.07
CA TRP A 362 3.31 -3.58 -14.00
C TRP A 362 4.06 -4.82 -14.45
N TYR A 363 3.45 -5.62 -15.31
CA TYR A 363 4.18 -6.72 -15.97
C TYR A 363 5.19 -6.16 -16.97
N ASP A 364 6.35 -6.78 -17.02
CA ASP A 364 7.45 -6.43 -17.91
C ASP A 364 7.82 -7.66 -18.75
N SER A 365 7.60 -7.57 -20.07
CA SER A 365 7.85 -8.69 -20.97
C SER A 365 9.32 -9.08 -21.04
N ASP A 366 10.24 -8.10 -20.92
CA ASP A 366 11.68 -8.35 -20.95
C ASP A 366 12.15 -9.05 -19.66
N TRP A 367 11.45 -8.79 -18.56
CA TRP A 367 11.66 -9.49 -17.30
C TRP A 367 10.96 -10.84 -17.25
N GLY A 368 9.93 -11.05 -18.06
CA GLY A 368 9.01 -12.18 -17.94
C GLY A 368 8.25 -12.20 -16.62
N SER A 369 8.15 -11.06 -15.94
CA SER A 369 7.57 -10.92 -14.61
C SER A 369 7.10 -9.51 -14.32
N LEU A 370 6.44 -9.35 -13.18
CA LEU A 370 6.17 -8.06 -12.54
C LEU A 370 7.47 -7.29 -12.29
N ASN A 371 7.49 -6.00 -12.64
CA ASN A 371 8.62 -5.10 -12.40
C ASN A 371 8.18 -3.85 -11.62
N MET A 372 7.89 -4.00 -10.33
CA MET A 372 7.60 -2.88 -9.44
C MET A 372 8.85 -2.08 -9.05
N TRP A 373 9.99 -2.74 -9.01
CA TRP A 373 11.21 -2.23 -8.38
C TRP A 373 11.93 -1.19 -9.24
N GLU A 374 11.91 -1.35 -10.55
CA GLU A 374 12.45 -0.35 -11.48
C GLU A 374 11.41 0.71 -11.87
N LYS A 375 10.12 0.35 -11.80
CA LYS A 375 9.02 1.30 -12.03
C LYS A 375 8.69 2.17 -10.81
N GLY A 376 9.63 2.35 -9.90
CA GLY A 376 9.63 3.34 -8.85
C GLY A 376 9.27 2.88 -7.46
N ARG A 377 8.99 1.58 -7.24
CA ARG A 377 8.64 1.13 -5.90
C ARG A 377 9.86 0.85 -5.02
N ARG A 378 10.09 1.71 -4.02
CA ARG A 378 11.13 1.51 -3.00
C ARG A 378 10.68 1.81 -1.56
N THR A 379 9.40 2.10 -1.35
CA THR A 379 8.88 2.46 -0.03
C THR A 379 8.56 1.27 0.87
N ASP A 380 8.59 0.04 0.35
CA ASP A 380 8.38 -1.18 1.12
C ASP A 380 9.62 -2.05 1.07
N SER A 381 10.59 -1.81 1.93
CA SER A 381 11.83 -2.58 1.95
C SER A 381 11.60 -4.08 2.17
N TYR A 382 10.58 -4.45 2.95
CA TYR A 382 10.23 -5.85 3.21
C TYR A 382 9.64 -6.59 1.99
N ARG A 383 9.23 -5.86 0.93
CA ARG A 383 8.79 -6.42 -0.34
C ARG A 383 9.85 -6.21 -1.43
N GLY A 384 11.11 -6.41 -1.08
CA GLY A 384 12.24 -6.28 -2.02
C GLY A 384 12.15 -7.24 -3.21
N LYS A 385 13.00 -6.99 -4.22
CA LYS A 385 13.11 -7.81 -5.45
C LYS A 385 13.33 -9.31 -5.16
N ALA A 386 13.94 -9.63 -4.01
CA ALA A 386 14.11 -11.02 -3.55
C ALA A 386 12.80 -11.82 -3.47
N ARG A 387 11.64 -11.15 -3.40
CA ARG A 387 10.30 -11.77 -3.38
C ARG A 387 9.62 -11.81 -4.75
N ILE A 388 10.35 -11.61 -5.83
CA ILE A 388 9.79 -11.40 -7.18
C ILE A 388 8.77 -12.48 -7.58
N LEU A 389 9.06 -13.77 -7.40
CA LEU A 389 8.11 -14.84 -7.73
C LEU A 389 6.86 -14.78 -6.87
N GLY A 390 7.02 -14.65 -5.56
CA GLY A 390 5.89 -14.58 -4.63
C GLY A 390 5.02 -13.35 -4.84
N GLU A 391 5.60 -12.20 -5.18
CA GLU A 391 4.84 -10.97 -5.47
C GLU A 391 4.04 -11.09 -6.78
N ASN A 392 4.59 -11.74 -7.82
CA ASN A 392 3.84 -12.08 -9.03
C ASN A 392 2.60 -12.92 -8.69
N LEU A 393 2.80 -14.01 -7.95
CA LEU A 393 1.74 -14.99 -7.71
C LEU A 393 0.68 -14.47 -6.72
N SER A 394 1.06 -13.70 -5.70
CA SER A 394 0.09 -13.13 -4.77
C SER A 394 -0.77 -12.03 -5.40
N LEU A 395 -0.20 -11.15 -6.22
CA LEU A 395 -0.98 -10.13 -6.94
C LEU A 395 -1.87 -10.74 -8.01
N SER A 396 -1.37 -11.76 -8.72
CA SER A 396 -2.19 -12.52 -9.68
C SER A 396 -3.36 -13.21 -8.99
N HIS A 397 -3.13 -13.79 -7.80
CA HIS A 397 -4.21 -14.36 -6.99
C HIS A 397 -5.27 -13.32 -6.64
N GLN A 398 -4.89 -12.13 -6.18
CA GLN A 398 -5.83 -11.06 -5.85
C GLN A 398 -6.71 -10.70 -7.06
N LEU A 399 -6.11 -10.52 -8.24
CA LEU A 399 -6.84 -10.18 -9.46
C LEU A 399 -7.78 -11.32 -9.92
N LEU A 400 -7.31 -12.57 -9.88
CA LEU A 400 -8.13 -13.72 -10.26
C LEU A 400 -9.26 -13.99 -9.25
N TYR A 401 -9.01 -13.76 -7.97
CA TYR A 401 -10.03 -13.85 -6.94
C TYR A 401 -11.13 -12.81 -7.16
N THR A 402 -10.77 -11.54 -7.35
CA THR A 402 -11.74 -10.47 -7.60
C THR A 402 -12.52 -10.71 -8.90
N ASN A 403 -11.85 -11.17 -9.97
CA ASN A 403 -12.52 -11.57 -11.21
C ASN A 403 -13.56 -12.68 -10.99
N ASN A 404 -13.24 -13.67 -10.14
CA ASN A 404 -14.20 -14.73 -9.83
C ASN A 404 -15.44 -14.22 -9.08
N LEU A 405 -15.30 -13.22 -8.21
CA LEU A 405 -16.46 -12.56 -7.61
C LEU A 405 -17.32 -11.83 -8.65
N TRP A 406 -16.69 -11.06 -9.55
CA TRP A 406 -17.40 -10.40 -10.65
C TRP A 406 -18.10 -11.42 -11.57
N LYS A 407 -17.46 -12.55 -11.87
CA LYS A 407 -18.07 -13.65 -12.63
C LYS A 407 -19.32 -14.21 -11.93
N ALA A 408 -19.22 -14.43 -10.62
CA ALA A 408 -20.35 -14.94 -9.81
C ALA A 408 -21.52 -13.96 -9.80
N SER A 409 -21.25 -12.64 -9.87
CA SER A 409 -22.24 -11.58 -10.00
C SER A 409 -22.75 -11.34 -11.44
N GLY A 410 -22.38 -12.19 -12.40
CA GLY A 410 -22.89 -12.13 -13.79
C GLY A 410 -22.07 -11.24 -14.73
N PHE A 411 -20.88 -10.77 -14.33
CA PHE A 411 -20.05 -9.89 -15.16
C PHE A 411 -19.05 -10.62 -16.06
N ALA A 412 -19.09 -11.96 -16.17
CA ALA A 412 -18.10 -12.75 -16.92
C ALA A 412 -17.90 -12.28 -18.37
N GLN A 413 -18.99 -11.94 -19.06
CA GLN A 413 -18.99 -11.49 -20.46
C GLN A 413 -19.38 -10.01 -20.58
N LYS A 414 -19.55 -9.31 -19.48
CA LYS A 414 -19.98 -7.92 -19.49
C LYS A 414 -18.82 -7.02 -19.82
N LYS A 415 -19.01 -6.17 -20.81
CA LYS A 415 -18.07 -5.09 -21.11
C LYS A 415 -18.13 -4.04 -20.01
N PRO A 416 -16.99 -3.44 -19.64
CA PRO A 416 -16.99 -2.33 -18.69
C PRO A 416 -17.73 -1.12 -19.26
N MET A 417 -18.19 -0.23 -18.37
CA MET A 417 -18.73 1.06 -18.74
C MET A 417 -17.77 1.80 -19.68
N ALA A 418 -18.30 2.40 -20.74
CA ALA A 418 -17.51 3.16 -21.69
C ALA A 418 -16.80 4.35 -21.01
N THR A 419 -15.57 4.63 -21.42
CA THR A 419 -14.74 5.69 -20.83
C THR A 419 -15.44 7.05 -20.71
N PRO A 420 -16.20 7.56 -21.71
CA PRO A 420 -16.90 8.83 -21.56
C PRO A 420 -17.93 8.83 -20.42
N GLN A 421 -18.64 7.72 -20.23
CA GLN A 421 -19.61 7.57 -19.13
C GLN A 421 -18.90 7.49 -17.78
N PHE A 422 -17.81 6.74 -17.69
CA PHE A 422 -16.99 6.66 -16.51
C PHE A 422 -16.43 8.02 -16.10
N VAL A 423 -15.92 8.78 -17.05
CA VAL A 423 -15.43 10.15 -16.85
C VAL A 423 -16.55 11.08 -16.39
N GLN A 424 -17.73 11.00 -16.99
CA GLN A 424 -18.89 11.79 -16.58
C GLN A 424 -19.27 11.53 -15.11
N TYR A 425 -19.26 10.26 -14.71
CA TYR A 425 -19.48 9.89 -13.31
C TYR A 425 -18.41 10.52 -12.39
N LEU A 426 -17.13 10.40 -12.74
CA LEU A 426 -16.04 10.98 -11.94
C LEU A 426 -16.13 12.48 -11.80
N GLN A 427 -16.59 13.18 -12.84
CA GLN A 427 -16.76 14.63 -12.84
C GLN A 427 -17.97 15.09 -12.01
N ALA A 428 -18.95 14.22 -11.78
CA ALA A 428 -20.10 14.47 -10.91
C ALA A 428 -19.78 14.26 -9.42
N LEU A 429 -18.64 13.63 -9.08
CA LEU A 429 -18.23 13.44 -7.68
C LEU A 429 -17.90 14.79 -7.02
N PRO A 430 -18.06 14.89 -5.68
CA PRO A 430 -17.65 16.08 -4.95
C PRO A 430 -16.19 16.47 -5.22
N SER A 431 -15.93 17.75 -5.44
CA SER A 431 -14.57 18.27 -5.69
C SER A 431 -13.69 18.17 -4.44
N SER A 432 -14.28 18.13 -3.25
CA SER A 432 -13.52 17.97 -2.01
C SER A 432 -14.30 17.25 -0.93
N THR A 433 -13.60 16.50 -0.11
CA THR A 433 -14.16 15.81 1.06
C THR A 433 -13.15 15.76 2.19
N LEU A 434 -13.65 15.76 3.42
CA LEU A 434 -12.88 15.43 4.61
C LEU A 434 -13.53 14.21 5.29
N THR A 435 -12.83 13.09 5.30
CA THR A 435 -13.19 11.95 6.14
C THR A 435 -12.42 12.08 7.45
N LYS A 436 -13.11 12.47 8.53
CA LYS A 436 -12.51 12.47 9.88
C LYS A 436 -12.62 11.09 10.50
N PHE A 437 -11.59 10.71 11.23
CA PHE A 437 -11.60 9.53 12.07
C PHE A 437 -10.81 9.83 13.33
N ALA A 438 -11.22 9.26 14.44
CA ALA A 438 -10.44 9.33 15.66
C ALA A 438 -9.67 8.03 15.82
N GLY A 439 -8.49 8.11 16.35
CA GLY A 439 -7.68 6.94 16.66
C GLY A 439 -7.93 6.42 18.07
N PHE A 440 -7.59 5.17 18.29
CA PHE A 440 -7.58 4.54 19.59
C PHE A 440 -6.27 4.72 20.35
N ASP A 441 -5.27 5.34 19.74
CA ASP A 441 -4.02 5.58 20.42
C ASP A 441 -4.22 6.52 21.60
N GLY A 442 -3.30 6.52 22.53
CA GLY A 442 -3.31 7.43 23.68
C GLY A 442 -3.27 8.92 23.31
N GLN A 443 -3.14 9.23 22.00
CA GLN A 443 -3.13 10.58 21.44
C GLN A 443 -4.39 10.87 20.61
N GLY A 444 -5.14 9.87 20.17
CA GLY A 444 -6.27 10.02 19.25
C GLY A 444 -7.42 10.86 19.78
N ALA A 445 -7.61 10.95 21.10
CA ALA A 445 -8.57 11.85 21.71
C ALA A 445 -8.08 13.31 21.77
N THR A 446 -6.77 13.52 21.61
CA THR A 446 -6.13 14.84 21.74
C THR A 446 -5.83 15.45 20.38
N TYR A 447 -5.53 14.63 19.39
CA TYR A 447 -5.08 15.04 18.06
C TYR A 447 -6.04 14.57 16.99
N ASP A 448 -6.33 15.47 16.05
CA ASP A 448 -7.23 15.19 14.94
C ASP A 448 -6.58 14.30 13.90
N ARG A 449 -7.43 13.51 13.24
CA ARG A 449 -7.07 12.69 12.09
C ARG A 449 -8.11 12.81 11.01
N GLY A 450 -7.66 12.77 9.78
CA GLY A 450 -8.55 12.81 8.64
C GLY A 450 -7.83 12.59 7.33
N LEU A 451 -8.58 12.18 6.33
CA LEU A 451 -8.17 12.16 4.94
C LEU A 451 -8.94 13.24 4.20
N VAL A 452 -8.21 14.24 3.72
CA VAL A 452 -8.76 15.21 2.76
C VAL A 452 -8.52 14.66 1.36
N THR A 453 -9.57 14.61 0.57
CA THR A 453 -9.49 14.32 -0.86
C THR A 453 -9.94 15.57 -1.62
N TYR A 454 -9.11 16.07 -2.51
CA TYR A 454 -9.41 17.16 -3.42
C TYR A 454 -9.35 16.64 -4.87
N ARG A 455 -10.34 17.01 -5.66
CA ARG A 455 -10.42 16.63 -7.07
C ARG A 455 -10.34 17.88 -7.94
N ASP A 456 -9.30 17.94 -8.75
CA ASP A 456 -9.19 18.91 -9.83
C ASP A 456 -9.54 18.21 -11.15
N GLY A 457 -10.81 18.21 -11.51
CA GLY A 457 -11.33 17.42 -12.63
C GLY A 457 -11.14 15.91 -12.38
N LEU A 458 -10.31 15.26 -13.17
CA LEU A 458 -10.01 13.84 -13.03
C LEU A 458 -8.81 13.55 -12.13
N ARG A 459 -8.04 14.56 -11.76
CA ARG A 459 -6.91 14.43 -10.86
C ARG A 459 -7.39 14.33 -9.41
N VAL A 460 -6.91 13.31 -8.72
CA VAL A 460 -7.12 13.13 -7.29
C VAL A 460 -5.88 13.58 -6.54
N ILE A 461 -6.07 14.41 -5.52
CA ILE A 461 -5.02 14.84 -4.58
C ILE A 461 -5.47 14.44 -3.19
N SER A 462 -4.62 13.71 -2.49
CA SER A 462 -4.85 13.26 -1.11
C SER A 462 -3.97 14.03 -0.15
N LEU A 463 -4.57 14.53 0.94
CA LEU A 463 -3.83 15.10 2.06
C LEU A 463 -4.17 14.28 3.31
N PRO A 464 -3.32 13.29 3.67
CA PRO A 464 -3.52 12.48 4.85
C PRO A 464 -3.05 13.24 6.10
N VAL A 465 -3.95 13.49 7.04
CA VAL A 465 -3.65 13.98 8.39
C VAL A 465 -3.87 12.81 9.34
N VAL A 466 -2.87 11.93 9.42
CA VAL A 466 -3.01 10.63 10.09
C VAL A 466 -2.08 10.49 11.30
N ASN A 467 -1.60 11.62 11.79
CA ASN A 467 -0.80 11.73 13.00
C ASN A 467 0.46 10.85 13.03
N GLY A 468 1.14 10.82 11.90
CA GLY A 468 2.45 10.22 11.76
C GLY A 468 2.51 8.71 12.01
N ALA A 469 3.66 8.16 11.79
CA ALA A 469 4.00 6.82 12.25
C ALA A 469 4.69 6.89 13.60
N ALA A 470 4.56 5.85 14.39
CA ALA A 470 5.37 5.68 15.61
C ALA A 470 6.88 5.68 15.30
N THR A 471 7.27 5.47 14.04
CA THR A 471 8.64 5.56 13.54
C THR A 471 8.67 6.33 12.25
N TYR A 472 9.60 7.26 12.14
CA TYR A 472 9.99 7.86 10.88
C TYR A 472 10.73 6.83 10.05
N HIS A 473 10.06 6.31 9.04
CA HIS A 473 10.69 5.40 8.11
C HIS A 473 10.40 5.85 6.68
N ARG A 474 11.41 6.04 5.86
CA ARG A 474 11.28 6.41 4.45
C ARG A 474 10.38 5.45 3.65
N THR A 475 10.24 4.21 4.13
CA THR A 475 9.37 3.20 3.52
C THR A 475 7.92 3.24 4.03
N ASN A 476 7.61 4.09 5.00
CA ASN A 476 6.28 4.26 5.59
C ASN A 476 5.92 5.75 5.68
N PRO A 477 5.62 6.41 4.55
CA PRO A 477 5.40 7.85 4.52
C PRO A 477 3.98 8.24 4.97
N TYR A 478 3.84 8.56 6.25
CA TYR A 478 2.59 9.02 6.86
C TYR A 478 2.65 10.51 7.22
N PHE A 479 3.05 11.33 6.26
CA PHE A 479 3.20 12.77 6.46
C PHE A 479 2.00 13.55 5.95
N ALA A 480 1.62 14.62 6.66
CA ALA A 480 0.55 15.53 6.29
C ALA A 480 1.01 16.48 5.14
N ILE A 481 1.22 15.90 3.98
CA ILE A 481 1.60 16.54 2.73
C ILE A 481 0.72 16.02 1.59
N PRO A 482 0.49 16.80 0.54
CA PRO A 482 -0.30 16.35 -0.59
C PRO A 482 0.38 15.21 -1.36
N HIS A 483 -0.43 14.26 -1.81
CA HIS A 483 -0.03 13.17 -2.69
C HIS A 483 -0.90 13.15 -3.93
N SER A 484 -0.33 12.92 -5.08
CA SER A 484 -1.04 12.70 -6.35
C SER A 484 -0.13 11.97 -7.32
N TYR A 485 -0.63 10.93 -7.96
CA TYR A 485 0.16 10.17 -8.95
C TYR A 485 0.74 11.07 -10.04
N ASN A 486 2.00 10.83 -10.40
CA ASN A 486 2.79 11.55 -11.42
C ASN A 486 3.02 13.06 -11.17
N MET A 487 2.48 13.62 -10.09
CA MET A 487 2.64 15.02 -9.74
C MET A 487 3.39 15.20 -8.42
N LEU A 488 2.90 14.57 -7.38
CA LEU A 488 3.44 14.67 -6.03
C LEU A 488 3.60 13.29 -5.42
N SER A 489 4.79 13.01 -4.92
CA SER A 489 5.02 11.94 -3.98
C SER A 489 5.57 12.56 -2.71
N GLY A 490 4.90 12.32 -1.61
CA GLY A 490 5.29 12.90 -0.34
C GLY A 490 6.63 12.42 0.18
N VAL A 491 7.12 11.28 -0.31
CA VAL A 491 8.40 10.72 0.11
C VAL A 491 9.08 10.02 -1.05
N ALA A 492 10.27 10.50 -1.36
CA ALA A 492 11.26 9.73 -2.08
C ALA A 492 12.01 8.80 -1.10
N ASP A 493 12.85 7.91 -1.61
CA ASP A 493 13.73 7.05 -0.80
C ASP A 493 14.87 7.86 -0.15
N THR A 494 14.68 9.17 -0.01
CA THR A 494 15.51 10.09 0.76
C THR A 494 15.19 10.00 2.24
N GLN A 495 16.06 10.53 3.07
CA GLN A 495 15.89 10.46 4.54
C GLN A 495 14.74 11.31 5.06
N TRP A 496 14.27 12.29 4.29
CA TRP A 496 13.39 13.35 4.76
C TRP A 496 12.13 13.46 3.91
N PRO A 497 10.98 13.82 4.54
CA PRO A 497 9.77 14.08 3.79
C PRO A 497 9.94 15.30 2.87
N GLN A 498 9.30 15.22 1.71
CA GLN A 498 9.22 16.33 0.78
C GLN A 498 8.24 17.39 1.29
N LEU A 499 8.43 18.64 0.92
CA LEU A 499 7.50 19.76 1.19
C LEU A 499 7.24 20.03 2.68
N GLN A 500 8.07 19.50 3.57
CA GLN A 500 8.02 19.80 5.01
C GLN A 500 9.33 20.41 5.47
N PRO A 501 9.32 21.54 6.19
CA PRO A 501 10.54 22.12 6.73
C PRO A 501 11.13 21.27 7.86
N ARG A 502 12.44 21.25 7.93
CA ARG A 502 13.24 20.64 9.00
C ARG A 502 14.00 21.70 9.73
N PHE A 503 13.82 21.76 11.04
CA PHE A 503 14.53 22.67 11.93
C PHE A 503 15.70 21.94 12.58
N THR A 504 16.93 22.25 12.20
CA THR A 504 18.13 21.68 12.80
C THR A 504 18.64 22.63 13.88
N PHE A 505 18.76 22.15 15.12
CA PHE A 505 19.21 22.93 16.25
C PHE A 505 20.73 23.03 16.27
N ALA A 506 21.23 24.22 16.63
CA ALA A 506 22.64 24.44 16.90
C ALA A 506 23.00 23.98 18.34
N ASN A 507 24.31 23.77 18.56
CA ASN A 507 24.89 23.52 19.89
C ASN A 507 24.34 22.28 20.62
N THR A 508 23.79 21.31 19.89
CA THR A 508 23.42 20.00 20.42
C THR A 508 24.54 19.02 20.07
N GLY A 509 25.05 18.27 21.06
CA GLY A 509 26.15 17.31 20.82
C GLY A 509 25.81 16.26 19.76
N THR A 510 24.55 15.88 19.63
CA THR A 510 23.99 15.14 18.51
C THR A 510 23.01 16.05 17.78
N PRO A 511 23.02 16.13 16.43
CA PRO A 511 22.07 16.94 15.69
C PRO A 511 20.62 16.61 16.08
N GLN A 512 19.88 17.61 16.52
CA GLN A 512 18.45 17.51 16.82
C GLN A 512 17.67 18.16 15.68
N VAL A 513 16.72 17.42 15.12
CA VAL A 513 15.88 17.90 14.01
C VAL A 513 14.42 17.81 14.42
N LEU A 514 13.68 18.91 14.25
CA LEU A 514 12.23 18.91 14.40
C LEU A 514 11.55 18.98 13.01
N ILE A 515 10.48 18.22 12.85
CA ILE A 515 9.62 18.26 11.65
C ILE A 515 8.13 18.26 12.04
N PRO A 516 7.25 18.93 11.26
CA PRO A 516 5.84 19.09 11.58
C PRO A 516 4.99 17.91 11.08
N ALA A 517 5.30 16.68 11.48
CA ALA A 517 4.64 15.50 10.95
C ALA A 517 3.40 15.05 11.73
N SER A 518 3.40 15.22 13.05
CA SER A 518 2.33 14.76 13.95
C SER A 518 1.75 15.91 14.78
N TYR A 519 0.82 15.57 15.67
CA TYR A 519 0.25 16.48 16.69
C TYR A 519 -0.70 17.55 16.13
N GLN A 520 -1.39 17.25 15.01
CA GLN A 520 -2.39 18.13 14.43
C GLN A 520 -3.63 18.25 15.30
N LYS A 521 -4.12 19.47 15.49
CA LYS A 521 -5.34 19.83 16.22
C LYS A 521 -6.19 20.81 15.41
N ASN A 522 -7.47 20.82 15.68
CA ASN A 522 -8.42 21.77 15.07
C ASN A 522 -8.42 21.66 13.54
N LEU A 523 -8.34 20.39 13.02
CA LEU A 523 -8.43 20.13 11.59
C LEU A 523 -9.80 20.58 11.06
N GLN A 524 -9.79 21.53 10.15
CA GLN A 524 -10.99 22.09 9.53
C GLN A 524 -10.81 22.21 8.02
N THR A 525 -11.92 22.13 7.31
CA THR A 525 -11.98 22.39 5.87
C THR A 525 -13.08 23.40 5.58
N GLN A 526 -12.83 24.28 4.62
CA GLN A 526 -13.80 25.22 4.09
C GLN A 526 -13.74 25.21 2.57
N ALA A 527 -14.81 24.76 1.92
CA ALA A 527 -14.92 24.79 0.47
C ALA A 527 -15.61 26.07 0.00
N SER A 528 -15.27 26.53 -1.21
CA SER A 528 -16.03 27.56 -1.92
C SER A 528 -17.43 27.05 -2.29
N ALA A 529 -18.34 27.96 -2.60
CA ALA A 529 -19.73 27.63 -2.94
C ALA A 529 -19.85 26.70 -4.16
N ASP A 530 -18.92 26.82 -5.11
CA ASP A 530 -18.84 25.96 -6.30
C ASP A 530 -18.01 24.68 -6.06
N GLY A 531 -17.47 24.49 -4.84
CA GLY A 531 -16.65 23.36 -4.46
C GLY A 531 -15.24 23.32 -5.08
N ARG A 532 -14.89 24.26 -5.96
CA ARG A 532 -13.62 24.24 -6.72
C ARG A 532 -12.41 24.69 -5.93
N GLN A 533 -12.61 25.41 -4.84
CA GLN A 533 -11.54 25.81 -3.91
C GLN A 533 -11.77 25.16 -2.56
N LEU A 534 -10.69 24.73 -1.93
CA LEU A 534 -10.73 24.11 -0.62
C LEU A 534 -9.61 24.68 0.24
N GLN A 535 -9.98 25.24 1.38
CA GLN A 535 -9.03 25.56 2.43
C GLN A 535 -9.01 24.46 3.48
N VAL A 536 -7.82 24.07 3.93
CA VAL A 536 -7.59 23.11 5.03
C VAL A 536 -6.69 23.76 6.05
N THR A 537 -7.09 23.74 7.32
CA THR A 537 -6.32 24.35 8.40
C THR A 537 -6.18 23.41 9.59
N TRP A 538 -5.06 23.53 10.29
CA TRP A 538 -4.83 22.90 11.59
C TRP A 538 -3.77 23.66 12.41
N GLN A 539 -3.61 23.25 13.66
CA GLN A 539 -2.57 23.71 14.58
C GLN A 539 -1.79 22.50 15.11
N GLN A 540 -0.53 22.72 15.50
CA GLN A 540 0.30 21.72 16.16
C GLN A 540 0.90 22.33 17.44
N ASP A 541 0.65 21.70 18.59
CA ASP A 541 1.20 22.14 19.88
C ASP A 541 2.60 21.58 20.16
N ALA A 542 3.11 20.78 19.26
CA ALA A 542 4.45 20.22 19.27
C ALA A 542 4.87 19.81 17.85
N LEU A 543 6.16 19.64 17.64
CA LEU A 543 6.72 18.99 16.49
C LEU A 543 7.36 17.65 16.86
N ASP A 544 7.68 16.86 15.86
CA ASP A 544 8.36 15.58 16.04
C ASP A 544 9.87 15.79 16.07
N ARG A 545 10.51 15.50 17.20
CA ARG A 545 11.97 15.48 17.30
C ARG A 545 12.50 14.15 16.82
N VAL A 546 13.33 14.21 15.81
CA VAL A 546 13.99 13.05 15.20
C VAL A 546 15.48 13.07 15.54
N ALA A 547 15.99 11.96 16.04
CA ALA A 547 17.41 11.77 16.27
C ALA A 547 18.08 11.17 15.02
N GLY A 548 19.20 11.76 14.57
CA GLY A 548 19.98 11.26 13.44
C GLY A 548 19.33 11.54 12.09
N THR A 549 19.42 10.56 11.18
CA THR A 549 19.06 10.71 9.76
C THR A 549 17.58 10.56 9.44
N GLY A 550 16.70 10.43 10.42
CA GLY A 550 15.26 10.29 10.22
C GLY A 550 14.76 8.88 9.89
N SER A 551 15.63 7.96 9.52
CA SER A 551 15.25 6.58 9.20
C SER A 551 15.33 5.70 10.46
N GLY A 552 14.19 5.07 10.84
CA GLY A 552 14.14 4.12 11.96
C GLY A 552 14.20 4.75 13.36
N SER A 553 14.23 6.08 13.47
CA SER A 553 14.23 6.77 14.76
C SER A 553 12.79 6.89 15.28
N GLN A 554 12.62 6.64 16.59
CA GLN A 554 11.36 6.97 17.27
C GLN A 554 11.26 8.49 17.39
N PRO A 555 10.20 9.13 16.91
CA PRO A 555 10.00 10.55 17.11
C PRO A 555 9.60 10.83 18.57
N PHE A 556 10.08 11.97 19.09
CA PHE A 556 9.72 12.45 20.40
C PHE A 556 8.89 13.72 20.26
N LYS A 557 7.83 13.84 21.04
CA LYS A 557 7.06 15.08 21.12
C LYS A 557 7.95 16.20 21.67
N ASP A 558 8.09 17.29 20.91
CA ASP A 558 8.91 18.42 21.28
C ASP A 558 8.10 19.73 21.16
N THR A 559 7.92 20.40 22.30
CA THR A 559 7.08 21.61 22.42
C THR A 559 7.86 22.92 22.26
N ARG A 560 9.14 22.86 21.89
CA ARG A 560 9.94 24.08 21.67
C ARG A 560 9.46 24.92 20.51
N ILE A 561 8.76 24.29 19.54
CA ILE A 561 8.15 24.96 18.39
C ILE A 561 6.72 24.47 18.26
N THR A 562 5.78 25.41 18.11
CA THR A 562 4.40 25.15 17.73
C THR A 562 4.18 25.60 16.28
N SER A 563 3.11 25.15 15.62
CA SER A 563 2.79 25.62 14.29
C SER A 563 1.30 25.82 14.03
N SER A 564 0.99 26.69 13.08
CA SER A 564 -0.29 26.73 12.40
C SER A 564 -0.07 26.52 10.91
N THR A 565 -0.88 25.68 10.29
CA THR A 565 -0.78 25.33 8.87
C THR A 565 -2.09 25.65 8.17
N ARG A 566 -2.00 26.23 6.97
CA ARG A 566 -3.08 26.41 6.04
C ARG A 566 -2.67 25.89 4.67
N PHE A 567 -3.52 25.06 4.08
CA PHE A 567 -3.49 24.71 2.67
C PHE A 567 -4.66 25.38 1.95
N ASP A 568 -4.39 25.92 0.79
CA ASP A 568 -5.40 26.37 -0.17
C ASP A 568 -5.22 25.54 -1.45
N PHE A 569 -6.24 24.76 -1.79
CA PHE A 569 -6.32 23.99 -3.03
C PHE A 569 -7.24 24.70 -3.99
N GLU A 570 -6.78 24.91 -5.20
CA GLU A 570 -7.54 25.46 -6.30
C GLU A 570 -7.13 24.79 -7.62
N PRO A 571 -7.95 24.86 -8.69
CA PRO A 571 -7.59 24.23 -9.96
C PRO A 571 -6.23 24.71 -10.46
N GLY A 572 -5.31 23.77 -10.63
CA GLY A 572 -3.95 24.04 -11.10
C GLY A 572 -2.98 24.59 -10.05
N GLN A 573 -3.39 24.73 -8.77
CA GLN A 573 -2.50 25.27 -7.75
C GLN A 573 -2.76 24.68 -6.35
N ILE A 574 -1.68 24.48 -5.61
CA ILE A 574 -1.71 24.22 -4.17
C ILE A 574 -0.82 25.24 -3.49
N THR A 575 -1.36 25.94 -2.49
CA THR A 575 -0.58 26.84 -1.63
C THR A 575 -0.56 26.28 -0.21
N ARG A 576 0.60 26.27 0.41
CA ARG A 576 0.75 25.99 1.84
C ARG A 576 1.40 27.18 2.54
N VAL A 577 0.86 27.55 3.70
CA VAL A 577 1.41 28.57 4.57
C VAL A 577 1.53 27.98 5.98
N ASP A 578 2.74 27.92 6.47
CA ASP A 578 3.04 27.52 7.85
C ASP A 578 3.56 28.72 8.63
N THR A 579 3.08 28.91 9.86
CA THR A 579 3.68 29.83 10.82
C THR A 579 4.21 29.03 11.99
N TYR A 580 5.51 29.05 12.19
CA TYR A 580 6.21 28.40 13.29
C TYR A 580 6.51 29.40 14.40
N THR A 581 6.13 29.07 15.64
CA THR A 581 6.31 29.94 16.82
C THR A 581 7.17 29.25 17.85
N PRO A 582 8.32 29.82 18.25
CA PRO A 582 9.18 29.25 19.27
C PRO A 582 8.58 29.51 20.66
N SER A 583 8.76 28.57 21.59
CA SER A 583 8.38 28.72 23.01
C SER A 583 9.37 29.56 23.82
N GLY A 584 10.41 30.10 23.22
CA GLY A 584 11.50 30.90 23.72
C GLY A 584 12.63 30.92 22.72
N ALA A 585 13.71 31.66 22.96
CA ALA A 585 14.84 31.75 22.07
C ALA A 585 15.44 30.35 21.81
N GLN A 586 15.54 29.99 20.52
CA GLN A 586 16.12 28.72 20.06
C GLN A 586 17.27 29.00 19.09
N ALA A 587 18.41 28.36 19.29
CA ALA A 587 19.51 28.45 18.35
C ALA A 587 19.32 27.45 17.22
N ILE A 588 19.01 27.93 16.02
CA ILE A 588 18.79 27.13 14.81
C ILE A 588 20.03 27.24 13.93
N SER A 589 20.60 26.10 13.56
CA SER A 589 21.70 26.06 12.60
C SER A 589 21.22 26.16 11.15
N LYS A 590 20.04 25.60 10.86
CA LYS A 590 19.44 25.62 9.53
C LYS A 590 17.95 25.25 9.61
N VAL A 591 17.13 25.91 8.79
CA VAL A 591 15.83 25.39 8.36
C VAL A 591 15.93 25.01 6.90
N GLU A 592 15.45 23.83 6.53
CA GLU A 592 15.57 23.33 5.16
C GLU A 592 14.26 22.70 4.71
N LEU A 593 13.86 22.96 3.47
CA LEU A 593 12.73 22.32 2.80
C LEU A 593 13.18 21.82 1.43
N GLU A 594 12.71 20.65 1.05
CA GLU A 594 13.00 20.06 -0.26
C GLU A 594 11.71 19.76 -1.01
N PHE A 595 11.71 20.03 -2.30
CA PHE A 595 10.65 19.64 -3.24
C PHE A 595 11.27 18.81 -4.37
N GLY A 596 10.93 17.52 -4.40
CA GLY A 596 11.25 16.63 -5.51
C GLY A 596 10.09 16.53 -6.50
N SER A 597 10.36 16.54 -7.79
CA SER A 597 9.36 16.56 -8.85
C SER A 597 9.62 15.49 -9.92
N PHE A 598 8.54 14.92 -10.45
CA PHE A 598 8.55 14.12 -11.69
C PHE A 598 8.75 14.98 -12.95
N SER A 599 8.56 16.29 -12.84
CA SER A 599 8.79 17.25 -13.93
C SER A 599 10.26 17.56 -14.10
N SER A 600 10.66 17.91 -15.30
CA SER A 600 12.04 18.27 -15.65
C SER A 600 12.11 19.64 -16.36
N ASP A 601 13.30 20.00 -16.82
CA ASP A 601 13.56 21.23 -17.55
C ASP A 601 13.24 22.48 -16.71
N VAL A 602 13.86 22.54 -15.52
CA VAL A 602 13.66 23.59 -14.53
C VAL A 602 14.41 24.85 -14.91
N THR A 603 13.71 25.98 -14.88
CA THR A 603 14.30 27.32 -15.04
C THR A 603 14.06 28.14 -13.77
N ALA A 604 15.12 28.66 -13.18
CA ALA A 604 15.04 29.60 -12.06
C ALA A 604 14.67 31.01 -12.60
N LEU A 605 13.56 31.55 -12.05
CA LEU A 605 13.03 32.86 -12.47
C LEU A 605 13.47 34.02 -11.55
N GLY A 606 14.31 33.73 -10.54
CA GLY A 606 14.68 34.65 -9.48
C GLY A 606 13.64 34.75 -8.36
N GLY A 607 14.06 35.21 -7.16
CA GLY A 607 13.19 35.33 -5.99
C GLY A 607 12.60 33.98 -5.53
N ASN A 608 13.38 32.90 -5.60
CA ASN A 608 12.99 31.53 -5.25
C ASN A 608 11.73 31.03 -5.99
N ARG A 609 11.59 31.41 -7.25
CA ARG A 609 10.56 30.96 -8.18
C ARG A 609 11.15 30.12 -9.30
N PHE A 610 10.48 29.03 -9.63
CA PHE A 610 10.94 28.05 -10.60
C PHE A 610 9.81 27.69 -11.55
N SER A 611 10.11 27.51 -12.84
CA SER A 611 9.20 26.98 -13.84
C SER A 611 9.71 25.66 -14.38
N TYR A 612 8.77 24.82 -14.83
CA TYR A 612 9.05 23.50 -15.42
C TYR A 612 8.49 23.46 -16.84
N ALA A 613 9.29 23.05 -17.80
CA ALA A 613 8.86 22.95 -19.20
C ALA A 613 8.20 21.60 -19.50
N SER A 614 8.50 20.52 -18.75
CA SER A 614 7.94 19.20 -18.97
C SER A 614 7.38 18.58 -17.68
N GLY A 615 6.39 17.70 -17.82
CA GLY A 615 5.70 17.05 -16.73
C GLY A 615 4.46 17.81 -16.25
N ASP A 616 3.83 17.31 -15.17
CA ASP A 616 2.56 17.87 -14.68
C ASP A 616 2.75 19.10 -13.79
N VAL A 617 3.84 19.21 -13.05
CA VAL A 617 4.20 20.43 -12.33
C VAL A 617 4.69 21.48 -13.32
N THR A 618 4.14 22.69 -13.24
CA THR A 618 4.51 23.81 -14.11
C THR A 618 5.27 24.92 -13.39
N GLY A 619 5.19 24.97 -12.04
CA GLY A 619 5.94 25.94 -11.26
C GLY A 619 6.01 25.60 -9.78
N PHE A 620 7.04 26.14 -9.13
CA PHE A 620 7.20 26.09 -7.68
C PHE A 620 7.77 27.43 -7.20
N GLU A 621 7.20 27.94 -6.12
CA GLU A 621 7.62 29.20 -5.49
C GLU A 621 7.72 28.99 -3.99
N ILE A 622 8.72 29.59 -3.33
CA ILE A 622 8.88 29.51 -1.88
C ILE A 622 9.30 30.86 -1.28
N GLU A 623 8.66 31.21 -0.17
CA GLU A 623 8.95 32.38 0.65
C GLU A 623 9.32 31.93 2.08
N GLY A 624 10.15 32.71 2.78
CA GLY A 624 10.61 32.42 4.14
C GLY A 624 11.90 31.59 4.22
N LEU A 625 12.38 31.06 3.11
CA LEU A 625 13.71 30.46 2.94
C LEU A 625 14.45 31.18 1.81
N GLN A 626 15.79 31.16 1.81
CA GLN A 626 16.59 32.01 0.93
C GLN A 626 17.40 31.24 -0.10
N ASP A 627 18.25 30.34 0.35
CA ASP A 627 19.24 29.67 -0.48
C ASP A 627 18.65 28.45 -1.16
N CYS A 628 18.11 28.64 -2.37
CA CYS A 628 17.53 27.55 -3.15
C CYS A 628 18.50 27.01 -4.19
N THR A 629 18.68 25.72 -4.24
CA THR A 629 19.47 24.99 -5.25
C THR A 629 18.59 24.03 -6.03
N VAL A 630 18.87 23.88 -7.32
CA VAL A 630 18.20 22.93 -8.21
C VAL A 630 19.19 21.82 -8.56
N ALA A 631 18.75 20.58 -8.50
CA ALA A 631 19.53 19.42 -8.90
C ALA A 631 18.72 18.51 -9.85
N ASP A 632 19.39 17.94 -10.86
CA ASP A 632 18.90 16.78 -11.58
C ASP A 632 19.15 15.55 -10.71
N VAL A 633 18.08 14.85 -10.35
CA VAL A 633 18.13 13.65 -9.50
C VAL A 633 17.66 12.40 -10.23
N SER A 634 17.50 12.48 -11.56
CA SER A 634 16.95 11.41 -12.39
C SER A 634 17.77 10.11 -12.36
N ALA A 635 19.06 10.21 -12.07
CA ALA A 635 19.97 9.06 -11.93
C ALA A 635 20.15 8.59 -10.49
N ASP A 636 19.68 9.36 -9.49
CA ASP A 636 19.83 9.01 -8.08
C ASP A 636 18.68 8.14 -7.61
N THR A 637 18.98 6.89 -7.32
CA THR A 637 17.97 5.91 -6.85
C THR A 637 17.34 6.26 -5.50
N ASN A 638 17.93 7.17 -4.71
CA ASN A 638 17.30 7.66 -3.48
C ASN A 638 16.07 8.53 -3.76
N TYR A 639 15.89 9.00 -4.98
CA TYR A 639 14.71 9.76 -5.41
C TYR A 639 13.65 8.90 -6.10
N ASN A 640 13.75 7.58 -6.02
CA ASN A 640 12.67 6.70 -6.43
C ASN A 640 11.51 6.78 -5.46
N THR A 641 10.29 6.77 -6.00
CA THR A 641 9.03 6.82 -5.26
C THR A 641 8.10 5.70 -5.72
N PRO A 642 7.00 5.43 -5.00
CA PRO A 642 5.99 4.48 -5.47
C PRO A 642 5.35 4.84 -6.82
N GLY A 643 5.40 6.12 -7.20
CA GLY A 643 4.87 6.62 -8.46
C GLY A 643 5.90 6.72 -9.59
N GLY A 644 7.16 6.36 -9.34
CA GLY A 644 8.27 6.49 -10.30
C GLY A 644 9.46 7.24 -9.73
N ALA A 645 10.49 7.46 -10.56
CA ALA A 645 11.67 8.23 -10.20
C ALA A 645 11.41 9.73 -10.34
N LEU A 646 11.75 10.50 -9.31
CA LEU A 646 11.79 11.96 -9.41
C LEU A 646 12.93 12.37 -10.34
N LYS A 647 12.75 13.46 -11.06
CA LYS A 647 13.72 13.96 -12.05
C LYS A 647 14.51 15.15 -11.52
N THR A 648 13.87 15.98 -10.72
CA THR A 648 14.48 17.21 -10.20
C THR A 648 14.22 17.36 -8.72
N SER A 649 15.14 18.01 -8.02
CA SER A 649 14.98 18.43 -6.62
C SER A 649 15.30 19.92 -6.51
N ILE A 650 14.43 20.66 -5.82
CA ILE A 650 14.67 22.03 -5.36
C ILE A 650 14.82 21.97 -3.85
N ARG A 651 15.96 22.40 -3.34
CA ARG A 651 16.26 22.45 -1.92
C ARG A 651 16.54 23.87 -1.50
N CYS A 652 15.73 24.38 -0.58
CA CYS A 652 15.82 25.73 -0.04
C CYS A 652 16.17 25.69 1.44
N SER A 653 17.00 26.62 1.92
CA SER A 653 17.43 26.67 3.31
C SER A 653 17.56 28.09 3.83
N SER A 654 17.58 28.23 5.17
CA SER A 654 17.97 29.44 5.87
C SER A 654 19.41 29.37 6.33
N PRO A 655 20.10 30.51 6.55
CA PRO A 655 21.31 30.56 7.35
C PRO A 655 20.99 30.20 8.84
N ALA A 656 22.02 30.09 9.67
CA ALA A 656 21.85 29.97 11.11
C ALA A 656 21.31 31.28 11.72
N PHE A 657 20.40 31.16 12.71
CA PHE A 657 19.77 32.32 13.35
C PHE A 657 19.28 32.01 14.77
N SER A 658 19.04 33.06 15.57
CA SER A 658 18.29 32.97 16.83
C SER A 658 16.80 33.03 16.49
N PHE A 659 16.09 31.96 16.79
CA PHE A 659 14.66 31.83 16.53
C PHE A 659 13.87 32.32 17.74
N GLU A 660 13.48 33.58 17.73
CA GLU A 660 12.79 34.28 18.82
C GLU A 660 11.42 34.83 18.40
N GLN A 661 11.23 35.05 17.11
CA GLN A 661 10.01 35.58 16.52
C GLN A 661 9.39 34.54 15.57
N PRO A 662 8.07 34.55 15.37
CA PRO A 662 7.43 33.62 14.44
C PRO A 662 8.06 33.66 13.03
N LEU A 663 8.30 32.47 12.48
CA LEU A 663 8.78 32.29 11.10
C LEU A 663 7.64 31.77 10.24
N THR A 664 7.34 32.49 9.16
CA THR A 664 6.39 32.03 8.16
C THR A 664 7.13 31.47 6.97
N ILE A 665 6.77 30.24 6.58
CA ILE A 665 7.20 29.59 5.35
C ILE A 665 5.98 29.38 4.48
N LYS A 666 6.02 29.88 3.25
CA LYS A 666 4.97 29.71 2.26
C LYS A 666 5.55 29.07 1.02
N TRP A 667 4.85 28.07 0.47
CA TRP A 667 5.16 27.60 -0.87
C TRP A 667 3.90 27.51 -1.72
N VAL A 668 4.10 27.67 -3.03
CA VAL A 668 3.06 27.57 -4.04
C VAL A 668 3.53 26.57 -5.10
N LEU A 669 2.74 25.54 -5.30
CA LEU A 669 2.92 24.57 -6.36
C LEU A 669 1.90 24.81 -7.45
N LYS A 670 2.36 25.05 -8.68
CA LYS A 670 1.53 25.17 -9.87
C LYS A 670 1.63 23.91 -10.71
N TYR A 671 0.51 23.44 -11.21
CA TYR A 671 0.44 22.22 -12.00
C TYR A 671 -0.61 22.33 -13.11
N ARG A 672 -0.56 21.41 -14.05
CA ARG A 672 -1.58 21.31 -15.10
C ARG A 672 -2.89 20.84 -14.47
N SER A 673 -3.96 21.66 -14.59
CA SER A 673 -5.28 21.33 -14.06
C SER A 673 -5.78 19.99 -14.63
N GLY A 674 -6.51 19.24 -13.80
CA GLY A 674 -6.92 17.87 -14.04
C GLY A 674 -8.06 17.67 -15.03
N SER A 675 -8.02 18.30 -16.19
CA SER A 675 -8.88 17.93 -17.31
C SER A 675 -8.44 16.60 -17.93
N ILE A 676 -9.32 15.91 -18.67
CA ILE A 676 -8.98 14.68 -19.39
C ILE A 676 -7.74 14.86 -20.29
N ALA A 677 -7.60 16.04 -20.92
CA ALA A 677 -6.49 16.36 -21.79
C ALA A 677 -5.15 16.41 -21.05
N SER A 678 -5.14 16.75 -19.76
CA SER A 678 -3.92 16.81 -18.95
C SER A 678 -3.38 15.44 -18.55
N PHE A 679 -4.16 14.38 -18.72
CA PHE A 679 -3.75 13.02 -18.44
C PHE A 679 -3.27 12.25 -19.69
N LYS A 680 -3.34 12.86 -20.84
CA LYS A 680 -2.73 12.29 -22.06
C LYS A 680 -1.26 12.70 -22.07
N PRO A 681 -0.31 11.76 -22.20
CA PRO A 681 1.08 12.14 -22.46
C PRO A 681 1.12 12.86 -23.81
N ASN A 682 1.89 13.92 -23.87
CA ASN A 682 2.22 14.62 -25.10
C ASN A 682 3.19 13.77 -25.93
#